data_7f14436937ec59211b385c3d04872ef8
#
_entry.id   7f14436937ec59211b385c3d04872ef8
#
_cell.length_a   1.000
_cell.length_b   1.000
_cell.length_c   1.000
_cell.angle_alpha   90.00
_cell.angle_beta   90.00
_cell.angle_gamma   90.00
#
_symmetry.space_group_name_H-M   'P 1'
#
loop_
_entity.id
_entity.type
_entity.pdbx_description
1 polymer ?
#
loop_
_entity_poly.entity_id
_entity_poly.type
_entity_poly.pdbx_seq_one_letter_code
_entity_poly.pdbx_strand_id
1 'polypeptide(L)'
;SARCVRVLVLVPTDALRAQIALKFFTLGILKDPRSSLLQPGVVRPVVGMLTKMPATPEEVEEFFRQCNVVVTTSALAGRCSPEVQARMAELCSHLFIDEAHHAEAATWKRFKSHFKGQSLILQLTATPFREDGKPLDGKIIYVYPMRQAQSEGYFKPIRFSSVYAFNSARADRDIAEKAIEELHADTTGLHVVMARVSTQARATEVHAIYEALGQFNPVVIHSGLKETEIDAARTKLKSGESRIVICVDMLGEGFDMPELKIAAFHDLRKSLAVTLQLAGRFTRARDDLGEPVFIANTADVNLKEELRALYTQDPDWNLLLPHLSEGAIGQELEAQRFIGGFVGQLDDIPLTEIQPAASMVVYRTQCGNWSPNKYKVAFRGSNDGEQVHPILNEAERMLVVIAARRQGVPWTDIATVDGIAWELCIAIWDQERALLYIHGSANNGNYSDLAKALCGDTVELIKAPDVFRVFSGINRLMLTNVGLDEQLGRQIRYTGRMGPDVGALLAEATLATTTKAVLAGVGFEKGGPTSVGAGKRGRVWSNLRLRVDQFAAWCKNIGSKIDDPEIDPEHVLRGTLIPMLIDSRPTAVPVGVDWPAEILDLVESATTISFGATINQHLTYVSIEPRDYTDSGPIVLRVSCDQREVQIRLNFIGRGKNADFSFVYEGDGRATIRRGAEQDLCDFLTEYPPTIWFADGS
;
A
#
# COMPACT_ATOMS: atom_id res chain seq x y z
N SER A 1 12.33 22.54 29.36
CA SER A 1 13.26 22.00 28.35
C SER A 1 14.22 21.02 29.04
N ALA A 2 14.18 19.76 28.64
CA ALA A 2 15.11 18.76 29.16
C ALA A 2 16.54 19.17 28.79
N ARG A 3 17.44 19.23 29.80
CA ARG A 3 18.85 19.57 29.57
C ARG A 3 19.50 18.42 28.80
N CYS A 4 20.07 18.71 27.61
CA CYS A 4 20.82 17.70 26.86
C CYS A 4 22.12 17.35 27.62
N VAL A 5 22.23 16.12 28.07
CA VAL A 5 23.40 15.60 28.79
C VAL A 5 24.29 14.82 27.84
N ARG A 6 23.73 13.86 27.12
CA ARG A 6 24.43 13.02 26.14
C ARG A 6 23.48 12.57 25.04
N VAL A 7 23.99 12.50 23.82
CA VAL A 7 23.25 12.04 22.65
C VAL A 7 23.84 10.71 22.18
N LEU A 8 23.02 9.70 22.05
CA LEU A 8 23.35 8.48 21.30
C LEU A 8 22.79 8.61 19.89
N VAL A 9 23.63 8.43 18.90
CA VAL A 9 23.25 8.49 17.47
C VAL A 9 23.43 7.10 16.87
N LEU A 10 22.37 6.59 16.31
CA LEU A 10 22.34 5.31 15.62
C LEU A 10 22.27 5.53 14.12
N VAL A 11 23.13 4.84 13.40
CA VAL A 11 23.23 4.88 11.95
C VAL A 11 23.24 3.47 11.38
N PRO A 12 22.78 3.24 10.14
CA PRO A 12 22.71 1.90 9.59
C PRO A 12 24.07 1.26 9.28
N THR A 13 25.07 2.05 8.86
CA THR A 13 26.35 1.54 8.36
C THR A 13 27.58 2.15 9.04
N ASP A 14 28.71 1.45 8.95
CA ASP A 14 29.99 1.92 9.48
C ASP A 14 30.50 3.19 8.74
N ALA A 15 30.25 3.29 7.46
CA ALA A 15 30.60 4.47 6.67
C ALA A 15 29.84 5.72 7.18
N LEU A 16 28.53 5.59 7.44
CA LEU A 16 27.72 6.66 8.03
C LEU A 16 28.15 6.98 9.46
N ARG A 17 28.55 5.99 10.26
CA ARG A 17 29.09 6.23 11.60
C ARG A 17 30.26 7.21 11.58
N ALA A 18 31.24 6.97 10.72
CA ALA A 18 32.40 7.85 10.59
C ALA A 18 32.01 9.24 10.07
N GLN A 19 31.13 9.30 9.06
CA GLN A 19 30.68 10.55 8.46
C GLN A 19 29.90 11.41 9.46
N ILE A 20 28.94 10.83 10.17
CA ILE A 20 28.11 11.53 11.16
C ILE A 20 28.97 11.97 12.36
N ALA A 21 29.84 11.11 12.85
CA ALA A 21 30.78 11.48 13.93
C ALA A 21 31.63 12.70 13.54
N LEU A 22 32.14 12.76 12.31
CA LEU A 22 32.90 13.89 11.81
C LEU A 22 32.04 15.16 11.72
N LYS A 23 30.77 15.04 11.29
CA LYS A 23 29.83 16.18 11.23
C LYS A 23 29.54 16.76 12.63
N PHE A 24 29.34 15.93 13.63
CA PHE A 24 29.21 16.39 15.02
C PHE A 24 30.50 17.01 15.55
N PHE A 25 31.64 16.41 15.28
CA PHE A 25 32.95 16.94 15.72
C PHE A 25 33.27 18.28 15.08
N THR A 26 33.01 18.45 13.79
CA THR A 26 33.28 19.70 13.07
C THR A 26 32.19 20.76 13.24
N LEU A 27 31.02 20.37 13.77
CA LEU A 27 29.77 21.12 13.80
C LEU A 27 29.19 21.40 12.41
N GLY A 28 29.79 20.87 11.36
CA GLY A 28 29.28 20.87 10.00
C GLY A 28 28.69 22.22 9.53
N ILE A 29 27.49 22.16 8.98
CA ILE A 29 26.73 23.32 8.47
C ILE A 29 26.40 24.36 9.56
N LEU A 30 26.38 23.97 10.83
CA LEU A 30 26.11 24.91 11.93
C LEU A 30 27.19 25.98 12.08
N LYS A 31 28.41 25.73 11.54
CA LYS A 31 29.49 26.69 11.47
C LYS A 31 29.51 27.56 10.22
N ASP A 32 28.61 27.32 9.28
CA ASP A 32 28.48 28.18 8.10
C ASP A 32 28.18 29.61 8.57
N PRO A 33 29.00 30.62 8.19
CA PRO A 33 28.76 31.99 8.57
C PRO A 33 27.36 32.50 8.17
N ARG A 34 26.77 31.92 7.15
CA ARG A 34 25.41 32.24 6.68
C ARG A 34 24.31 31.72 7.60
N SER A 35 24.59 30.67 8.39
CA SER A 35 23.60 30.06 9.25
C SER A 35 23.30 30.87 10.52
N SER A 36 24.25 31.65 11.00
CA SER A 36 24.21 32.42 12.26
C SER A 36 23.69 31.67 13.50
N LEU A 37 23.71 30.34 13.45
CA LEU A 37 23.14 29.47 14.50
C LEU A 37 24.07 29.32 15.70
N LEU A 38 25.35 29.42 15.52
CA LEU A 38 26.34 29.27 16.58
C LEU A 38 27.01 30.61 16.91
N GLN A 39 27.13 30.89 18.21
CA GLN A 39 27.91 32.06 18.66
C GLN A 39 29.42 31.84 18.46
N PRO A 40 30.19 32.93 18.28
CA PRO A 40 31.64 32.84 18.26
C PRO A 40 32.18 32.20 19.56
N GLY A 41 33.10 31.25 19.44
CA GLY A 41 33.72 30.62 20.61
C GLY A 41 33.01 29.36 21.14
N VAL A 42 31.97 28.84 20.44
CA VAL A 42 31.32 27.56 20.82
C VAL A 42 32.33 26.42 20.86
N VAL A 43 32.36 25.73 21.99
CA VAL A 43 33.21 24.55 22.22
C VAL A 43 32.67 23.37 21.42
N ARG A 44 33.56 22.65 20.76
CA ARG A 44 33.19 21.43 20.03
C ARG A 44 32.81 20.31 21.01
N PRO A 45 31.81 19.48 20.68
CA PRO A 45 31.49 18.32 21.48
C PRO A 45 32.59 17.27 21.40
N VAL A 46 32.76 16.51 22.47
CA VAL A 46 33.55 15.28 22.45
C VAL A 46 32.71 14.19 21.83
N VAL A 47 33.16 13.67 20.69
CA VAL A 47 32.42 12.66 19.91
C VAL A 47 33.16 11.33 19.98
N GLY A 48 32.49 10.31 20.48
CA GLY A 48 32.97 8.93 20.51
C GLY A 48 32.33 8.08 19.42
N MET A 49 33.11 7.24 18.77
CA MET A 49 32.62 6.21 17.86
C MET A 49 32.70 4.83 18.54
N LEU A 50 31.54 4.24 18.83
CA LEU A 50 31.49 2.89 19.38
C LEU A 50 31.61 1.89 18.22
N THR A 51 32.80 1.26 18.12
CA THR A 51 33.16 0.36 17.00
C THR A 51 33.21 -1.09 17.40
N LYS A 52 33.31 -1.35 18.69
CA LYS A 52 33.33 -2.70 19.29
C LYS A 52 32.15 -2.84 20.23
N MET A 53 31.62 -4.05 20.31
CA MET A 53 30.50 -4.34 21.20
C MET A 53 31.00 -4.38 22.64
N PRO A 54 30.47 -3.54 23.56
CA PRO A 54 30.79 -3.61 24.97
C PRO A 54 30.32 -4.95 25.57
N ALA A 55 31.10 -5.55 26.40
CA ALA A 55 30.78 -6.80 27.08
C ALA A 55 29.97 -6.57 28.36
N THR A 56 30.18 -5.44 29.05
CA THR A 56 29.56 -5.14 30.34
C THR A 56 28.99 -3.71 30.39
N PRO A 57 28.04 -3.44 31.32
CA PRO A 57 27.54 -2.09 31.59
C PRO A 57 28.61 -1.08 31.99
N GLU A 58 29.66 -1.56 32.71
CA GLU A 58 30.77 -0.73 33.18
C GLU A 58 31.60 -0.20 32.00
N GLU A 59 31.88 -1.04 31.00
CA GLU A 59 32.56 -0.61 29.78
C GLU A 59 31.78 0.46 29.03
N VAL A 60 30.44 0.34 29.00
CA VAL A 60 29.57 1.38 28.44
C VAL A 60 29.72 2.67 29.24
N GLU A 61 29.64 2.60 30.56
CA GLU A 61 29.74 3.76 31.42
C GLU A 61 31.07 4.49 31.26
N GLU A 62 32.20 3.74 31.27
CA GLU A 62 33.52 4.30 31.07
C GLU A 62 33.64 5.04 29.76
N PHE A 63 33.18 4.45 28.64
CA PHE A 63 33.27 5.07 27.34
C PHE A 63 32.31 6.24 27.20
N PHE A 64 31.05 6.07 27.61
CA PHE A 64 30.02 7.10 27.43
C PHE A 64 30.26 8.35 28.26
N ARG A 65 30.79 8.23 29.47
CA ARG A 65 31.09 9.37 30.34
C ARG A 65 32.13 10.35 29.75
N GLN A 66 32.99 9.85 28.88
CA GLN A 66 34.02 10.69 28.22
C GLN A 66 33.44 11.48 27.02
N CYS A 67 32.21 11.18 26.54
CA CYS A 67 31.66 11.72 25.32
C CYS A 67 30.40 12.56 25.59
N ASN A 68 30.18 13.59 24.76
CA ASN A 68 28.91 14.30 24.68
C ASN A 68 27.99 13.67 23.63
N VAL A 69 28.60 13.13 22.56
CA VAL A 69 27.89 12.44 21.46
C VAL A 69 28.56 11.09 21.26
N VAL A 70 27.77 10.03 21.25
CA VAL A 70 28.24 8.69 20.89
C VAL A 70 27.55 8.26 19.61
N VAL A 71 28.33 7.86 18.60
CA VAL A 71 27.82 7.38 17.32
C VAL A 71 28.14 5.90 17.18
N THR A 72 27.13 5.09 16.89
CA THR A 72 27.29 3.65 16.68
C THR A 72 26.36 3.15 15.59
N THR A 73 26.63 1.93 15.12
CA THR A 73 25.70 1.32 14.17
C THR A 73 24.53 0.63 14.87
N SER A 74 23.43 0.65 14.18
CA SER A 74 22.21 -0.02 14.53
C SER A 74 22.45 -1.50 14.86
N ALA A 75 23.18 -2.19 14.00
CA ALA A 75 23.49 -3.60 14.15
C ALA A 75 24.37 -3.88 15.39
N LEU A 76 25.28 -3.00 15.74
CA LEU A 76 26.11 -3.15 16.94
C LEU A 76 25.28 -2.98 18.21
N ALA A 77 24.52 -1.87 18.30
CA ALA A 77 23.68 -1.58 19.46
C ALA A 77 22.62 -2.66 19.70
N GLY A 78 21.98 -3.16 18.64
CA GLY A 78 20.96 -4.20 18.74
C GLY A 78 21.48 -5.59 19.18
N ARG A 79 22.78 -5.86 18.99
CA ARG A 79 23.41 -7.12 19.40
C ARG A 79 23.95 -7.11 20.84
N CYS A 80 24.05 -5.95 21.48
CA CYS A 80 24.44 -5.87 22.88
C CYS A 80 23.45 -6.59 23.80
N SER A 81 23.90 -7.02 24.97
CA SER A 81 23.02 -7.62 25.97
C SER A 81 21.98 -6.63 26.48
N PRO A 82 20.84 -7.10 26.99
CA PRO A 82 19.79 -6.20 27.52
C PRO A 82 20.30 -5.25 28.62
N GLU A 83 21.22 -5.71 29.49
CA GLU A 83 21.82 -4.92 30.56
C GLU A 83 22.69 -3.79 29.99
N VAL A 84 23.46 -4.08 28.95
CA VAL A 84 24.29 -3.11 28.24
C VAL A 84 23.40 -2.07 27.52
N GLN A 85 22.32 -2.52 26.88
CA GLN A 85 21.35 -1.63 26.22
C GLN A 85 20.64 -0.71 27.22
N ALA A 86 20.22 -1.24 28.38
CA ALA A 86 19.61 -0.46 29.45
C ALA A 86 20.60 0.59 29.99
N ARG A 87 21.89 0.22 30.18
CA ARG A 87 22.91 1.19 30.64
C ARG A 87 23.17 2.29 29.62
N MET A 88 23.16 1.99 28.31
CA MET A 88 23.22 3.01 27.26
C MET A 88 22.06 4.00 27.39
N ALA A 89 20.84 3.52 27.65
CA ALA A 89 19.66 4.36 27.79
C ALA A 89 19.73 5.27 29.02
N GLU A 90 20.14 4.73 30.18
CA GLU A 90 20.30 5.50 31.41
C GLU A 90 21.30 6.66 31.30
N LEU A 91 22.37 6.46 30.51
CA LEU A 91 23.43 7.44 30.35
C LEU A 91 23.10 8.54 29.32
N CYS A 92 22.07 8.35 28.51
CA CYS A 92 21.73 9.24 27.40
C CYS A 92 20.38 9.95 27.61
N SER A 93 20.37 11.26 27.42
CA SER A 93 19.14 12.07 27.45
C SER A 93 18.42 12.10 26.11
N HIS A 94 19.13 11.77 25.02
CA HIS A 94 18.59 11.80 23.66
C HIS A 94 19.09 10.58 22.87
N LEU A 95 18.18 10.00 22.10
CA LEU A 95 18.45 8.99 21.09
C LEU A 95 18.10 9.54 19.71
N PHE A 96 19.08 9.64 18.82
CA PHE A 96 18.88 10.00 17.43
C PHE A 96 19.03 8.75 16.57
N ILE A 97 18.05 8.49 15.72
CA ILE A 97 18.04 7.34 14.82
C ILE A 97 18.00 7.89 13.39
N ASP A 98 19.09 7.69 12.68
CA ASP A 98 19.17 8.03 11.25
C ASP A 98 18.67 6.86 10.40
N GLU A 99 18.06 7.16 9.27
CA GLU A 99 17.39 6.20 8.38
C GLU A 99 16.43 5.26 9.15
N ALA A 100 15.55 5.87 9.94
CA ALA A 100 14.71 5.17 10.92
C ALA A 100 13.75 4.14 10.30
N HIS A 101 13.48 4.18 8.99
CA HIS A 101 12.66 3.18 8.29
C HIS A 101 13.26 1.76 8.33
N HIS A 102 14.57 1.61 8.63
CA HIS A 102 15.20 0.32 8.91
C HIS A 102 15.05 -0.13 10.37
N ALA A 103 14.58 0.73 11.26
CA ALA A 103 14.60 0.53 12.72
C ALA A 103 13.50 -0.41 13.26
N GLU A 104 12.76 -1.12 12.42
CA GLU A 104 11.55 -1.85 12.83
C GLU A 104 11.72 -3.37 13.00
N ALA A 105 12.94 -3.92 12.89
CA ALA A 105 13.20 -5.29 13.31
C ALA A 105 12.89 -5.46 14.81
N ALA A 106 12.46 -6.64 15.24
CA ALA A 106 12.09 -6.93 16.65
C ALA A 106 13.19 -6.54 17.66
N THR A 107 14.45 -6.65 17.26
CA THR A 107 15.61 -6.22 18.04
C THR A 107 15.62 -4.71 18.29
N TRP A 108 15.13 -3.92 17.34
CA TRP A 108 15.05 -2.48 17.41
C TRP A 108 13.93 -1.97 18.31
N LYS A 109 12.75 -2.57 18.20
CA LYS A 109 11.64 -2.25 19.12
C LYS A 109 12.06 -2.45 20.55
N ARG A 110 12.78 -3.56 20.82
CA ARG A 110 13.33 -3.85 22.14
C ARG A 110 14.39 -2.83 22.56
N PHE A 111 15.32 -2.45 21.68
CA PHE A 111 16.32 -1.43 21.98
C PHE A 111 15.67 -0.08 22.29
N LYS A 112 14.74 0.39 21.44
CA LYS A 112 13.99 1.63 21.66
C LYS A 112 13.22 1.61 23.00
N SER A 113 12.70 0.46 23.42
CA SER A 113 11.91 0.36 24.65
C SER A 113 12.72 0.74 25.90
N HIS A 114 14.03 0.54 25.92
CA HIS A 114 14.89 0.98 27.03
C HIS A 114 14.96 2.51 27.16
N PHE A 115 14.77 3.25 26.06
CA PHE A 115 14.80 4.71 26.04
C PHE A 115 13.43 5.34 26.27
N LYS A 116 12.34 4.59 26.09
CA LYS A 116 10.96 5.07 26.19
C LYS A 116 10.66 5.55 27.63
N GLY A 117 10.22 6.79 27.76
CA GLY A 117 9.93 7.39 29.07
C GLY A 117 11.13 7.98 29.80
N GLN A 118 12.36 7.72 29.38
CA GLN A 118 13.59 8.23 30.01
C GLN A 118 14.31 9.26 29.14
N SER A 119 14.27 9.11 27.83
CA SER A 119 15.01 9.91 26.87
C SER A 119 14.12 10.41 25.74
N LEU A 120 14.51 11.53 25.13
CA LEU A 120 13.89 12.00 23.89
C LEU A 120 14.39 11.18 22.71
N ILE A 121 13.48 10.58 21.97
CA ILE A 121 13.82 9.80 20.77
C ILE A 121 13.46 10.65 19.54
N LEU A 122 14.45 10.94 18.69
CA LEU A 122 14.29 11.62 17.42
C LEU A 122 14.64 10.66 16.29
N GLN A 123 13.71 10.44 15.40
CA GLN A 123 13.85 9.62 14.21
C GLN A 123 13.95 10.51 12.98
N LEU A 124 14.97 10.29 12.17
CA LEU A 124 15.25 11.00 10.93
C LEU A 124 15.11 10.02 9.78
N THR A 125 14.36 10.37 8.76
CA THR A 125 14.16 9.53 7.59
C THR A 125 13.69 10.36 6.40
N ALA A 126 14.09 9.99 5.19
CA ALA A 126 13.54 10.53 3.97
C ALA A 126 12.10 10.04 3.72
N THR A 127 11.73 8.92 4.32
CA THR A 127 10.42 8.28 4.15
C THR A 127 9.91 7.79 5.50
N PRO A 128 8.79 8.34 6.01
CA PRO A 128 8.23 7.93 7.31
C PRO A 128 7.46 6.61 7.23
N PHE A 129 7.73 5.79 6.20
CA PHE A 129 7.09 4.51 5.96
C PHE A 129 8.14 3.41 5.90
N ARG A 130 7.77 2.25 6.38
CA ARG A 130 8.57 1.03 6.31
C ARG A 130 8.55 0.44 4.89
N GLU A 131 9.41 -0.53 4.60
CA GLU A 131 9.39 -1.27 3.34
C GLU A 131 8.05 -1.98 3.07
N ASP A 132 7.33 -2.40 4.13
CA ASP A 132 6.00 -3.00 4.05
C ASP A 132 4.86 -1.95 3.91
N GLY A 133 5.20 -0.67 3.78
CA GLY A 133 4.27 0.44 3.62
C GLY A 133 3.60 0.93 4.91
N LYS A 134 3.94 0.34 6.08
CA LYS A 134 3.40 0.81 7.37
C LYS A 134 4.14 2.04 7.86
N PRO A 135 3.47 2.97 8.59
CA PRO A 135 4.12 4.13 9.17
C PRO A 135 5.13 3.74 10.25
N LEU A 136 6.10 4.61 10.46
CA LEU A 136 7.02 4.50 11.59
C LEU A 136 6.30 4.86 12.90
N ASP A 137 6.73 4.21 13.99
CA ASP A 137 6.29 4.54 15.35
C ASP A 137 6.82 5.93 15.75
N GLY A 138 5.94 6.80 16.19
CA GLY A 138 6.26 8.15 16.64
C GLY A 138 5.42 9.25 15.97
N LYS A 139 5.54 10.48 16.47
CA LYS A 139 4.84 11.65 15.93
C LYS A 139 5.73 12.38 14.93
N ILE A 140 5.21 12.68 13.74
CA ILE A 140 5.87 13.55 12.78
C ILE A 140 5.86 14.99 13.34
N ILE A 141 7.05 15.52 13.65
CA ILE A 141 7.22 16.86 14.24
C ILE A 141 7.69 17.88 13.22
N TYR A 142 8.30 17.44 12.13
CA TYR A 142 8.78 18.30 11.06
C TYR A 142 8.78 17.55 9.73
N VAL A 143 8.40 18.23 8.67
CA VAL A 143 8.46 17.74 7.28
C VAL A 143 9.17 18.80 6.43
N TYR A 144 10.14 18.36 5.65
CA TYR A 144 10.76 19.18 4.60
C TYR A 144 10.26 18.66 3.25
N PRO A 145 9.30 19.34 2.61
CA PRO A 145 8.65 18.84 1.40
C PRO A 145 9.63 18.74 0.23
N MET A 146 9.51 17.70 -0.59
CA MET A 146 10.36 17.52 -1.76
C MET A 146 10.21 18.66 -2.76
N ARG A 147 9.00 19.21 -2.93
CA ARG A 147 8.76 20.39 -3.78
C ARG A 147 9.53 21.62 -3.30
N GLN A 148 9.64 21.81 -1.99
CA GLN A 148 10.47 22.87 -1.42
C GLN A 148 11.95 22.62 -1.72
N ALA A 149 12.42 21.37 -1.57
CA ALA A 149 13.80 21.02 -1.91
C ALA A 149 14.12 21.25 -3.40
N GLN A 150 13.14 21.01 -4.29
CA GLN A 150 13.26 21.32 -5.72
C GLN A 150 13.34 22.83 -5.96
N SER A 151 12.43 23.61 -5.37
CA SER A 151 12.39 25.06 -5.55
C SER A 151 13.64 25.76 -5.00
N GLU A 152 14.21 25.23 -3.92
CA GLU A 152 15.45 25.74 -3.32
C GLU A 152 16.72 25.19 -4.02
N GLY A 153 16.57 24.34 -5.05
CA GLY A 153 17.67 23.80 -5.83
C GLY A 153 18.46 22.66 -5.18
N TYR A 154 17.99 22.15 -4.03
CA TYR A 154 18.63 20.98 -3.38
C TYR A 154 18.31 19.66 -4.08
N PHE A 155 17.24 19.61 -4.85
CA PHE A 155 16.79 18.46 -5.58
C PHE A 155 16.74 18.83 -7.08
N LYS A 156 17.66 18.28 -7.86
CA LYS A 156 17.70 18.51 -9.32
C LYS A 156 16.59 17.72 -10.02
N PRO A 157 16.01 18.25 -11.11
CA PRO A 157 15.08 17.52 -11.96
C PRO A 157 15.67 16.19 -12.42
N ILE A 158 14.83 15.17 -12.54
CA ILE A 158 15.20 13.83 -13.00
C ILE A 158 14.72 13.66 -14.43
N ARG A 159 15.62 13.26 -15.32
CA ARG A 159 15.28 12.82 -16.66
C ARG A 159 15.09 11.31 -16.65
N PHE A 160 13.87 10.84 -16.96
CA PHE A 160 13.58 9.43 -17.05
C PHE A 160 13.76 8.93 -18.49
N SER A 161 14.47 7.83 -18.66
CA SER A 161 14.70 7.16 -19.93
C SER A 161 14.19 5.72 -19.86
N SER A 162 13.07 5.46 -20.49
CA SER A 162 12.45 4.13 -20.48
C SER A 162 13.08 3.19 -21.47
N VAL A 163 13.22 1.93 -21.04
CA VAL A 163 13.45 0.77 -21.88
C VAL A 163 12.19 -0.09 -21.86
N TYR A 164 11.86 -0.74 -22.95
CA TYR A 164 10.64 -1.53 -23.05
C TYR A 164 10.95 -2.92 -23.63
N ALA A 165 11.24 -3.86 -22.77
CA ALA A 165 11.57 -5.23 -23.15
C ALA A 165 11.03 -6.23 -22.11
N PHE A 166 10.49 -7.34 -22.59
CA PHE A 166 9.82 -8.37 -21.77
C PHE A 166 10.70 -9.57 -21.44
N ASN A 167 11.61 -9.85 -22.33
CA ASN A 167 12.66 -10.80 -22.02
C ASN A 167 13.68 -10.10 -21.11
N SER A 168 13.87 -10.64 -19.92
CA SER A 168 14.76 -10.05 -18.92
C SER A 168 16.20 -9.87 -19.42
N ALA A 169 16.75 -10.84 -20.16
CA ALA A 169 18.09 -10.75 -20.71
C ALA A 169 18.20 -9.64 -21.77
N ARG A 170 17.15 -9.44 -22.57
CA ARG A 170 17.09 -8.34 -23.52
C ARG A 170 16.93 -7.00 -22.81
N ALA A 171 16.05 -6.94 -21.78
CA ALA A 171 15.89 -5.74 -20.96
C ALA A 171 17.21 -5.30 -20.33
N ASP A 172 17.96 -6.23 -19.76
CA ASP A 172 19.26 -5.95 -19.16
C ASP A 172 20.25 -5.38 -20.18
N ARG A 173 20.25 -5.92 -21.38
CA ARG A 173 21.12 -5.44 -22.46
C ARG A 173 20.71 -4.04 -22.93
N ASP A 174 19.42 -3.84 -23.19
CA ASP A 174 18.88 -2.55 -23.64
C ASP A 174 19.12 -1.46 -22.59
N ILE A 175 18.99 -1.77 -21.28
CA ILE A 175 19.32 -0.87 -20.18
C ILE A 175 20.82 -0.52 -20.16
N ALA A 176 21.68 -1.53 -20.33
CA ALA A 176 23.13 -1.33 -20.32
C ALA A 176 23.58 -0.49 -21.52
N GLU A 177 23.09 -0.79 -22.72
CA GLU A 177 23.36 0.01 -23.91
C GLU A 177 22.91 1.46 -23.73
N LYS A 178 21.72 1.68 -23.17
CA LYS A 178 21.21 3.02 -22.89
C LYS A 178 22.06 3.77 -21.87
N ALA A 179 22.52 3.08 -20.81
CA ALA A 179 23.40 3.67 -19.81
C ALA A 179 24.76 4.09 -20.40
N ILE A 180 25.28 3.32 -21.34
CA ILE A 180 26.52 3.64 -22.07
C ILE A 180 26.31 4.83 -23.02
N GLU A 181 25.17 4.90 -23.71
CA GLU A 181 24.81 6.07 -24.52
C GLU A 181 24.82 7.36 -23.69
N GLU A 182 24.25 7.31 -22.47
CA GLU A 182 24.23 8.45 -21.55
C GLU A 182 25.64 8.83 -21.06
N LEU A 183 26.53 7.84 -20.85
CA LEU A 183 27.93 8.12 -20.55
C LEU A 183 28.68 8.77 -21.71
N HIS A 184 28.36 8.38 -22.95
CA HIS A 184 28.94 9.05 -24.13
C HIS A 184 28.40 10.46 -24.34
N ALA A 185 27.15 10.71 -23.97
CA ALA A 185 26.54 12.04 -24.02
C ALA A 185 27.06 12.99 -22.92
N ASP A 186 27.72 12.45 -21.89
CA ASP A 186 28.30 13.25 -20.80
C ASP A 186 29.51 14.05 -21.28
N THR A 187 29.32 15.36 -21.43
CA THR A 187 30.38 16.31 -21.84
C THR A 187 31.36 16.61 -20.72
N THR A 188 31.02 16.32 -19.46
CA THR A 188 31.89 16.59 -18.31
C THR A 188 32.96 15.52 -18.14
N GLY A 189 32.70 14.31 -18.62
CA GLY A 189 33.54 13.12 -18.40
C GLY A 189 33.54 12.60 -16.95
N LEU A 190 32.66 13.14 -16.09
CA LEU A 190 32.63 12.84 -14.67
C LEU A 190 31.47 11.89 -14.28
N HIS A 191 30.45 11.73 -15.10
CA HIS A 191 29.30 10.93 -14.75
C HIS A 191 29.67 9.46 -14.52
N VAL A 192 29.05 8.86 -13.51
CA VAL A 192 29.18 7.45 -13.18
C VAL A 192 27.80 6.80 -13.25
N VAL A 193 27.73 5.63 -13.86
CA VAL A 193 26.53 4.77 -13.87
C VAL A 193 26.49 3.94 -12.62
N MET A 194 25.34 3.92 -11.96
CA MET A 194 24.99 2.92 -10.98
C MET A 194 24.02 1.91 -11.64
N ALA A 195 24.50 0.72 -11.93
CA ALA A 195 23.68 -0.41 -12.36
C ALA A 195 23.20 -1.18 -11.14
N ARG A 196 21.93 -1.05 -10.79
CA ARG A 196 21.36 -1.66 -9.60
C ARG A 196 20.69 -2.99 -9.91
N VAL A 197 21.00 -4.01 -9.10
CA VAL A 197 20.43 -5.36 -9.17
C VAL A 197 19.96 -5.84 -7.78
N SER A 198 19.14 -6.89 -7.75
CA SER A 198 18.52 -7.42 -6.53
C SER A 198 19.36 -8.43 -5.76
N THR A 199 20.24 -9.17 -6.44
CA THR A 199 21.04 -10.25 -5.85
C THR A 199 22.48 -10.27 -6.36
N GLN A 200 23.38 -10.96 -5.65
CA GLN A 200 24.78 -11.13 -6.07
C GLN A 200 24.89 -11.93 -7.38
N ALA A 201 24.04 -12.93 -7.59
CA ALA A 201 24.00 -13.67 -8.84
C ALA A 201 23.66 -12.75 -10.03
N ARG A 202 22.64 -11.90 -9.85
CA ARG A 202 22.27 -10.87 -10.82
C ARG A 202 23.40 -9.87 -11.09
N ALA A 203 24.17 -9.52 -10.05
CA ALA A 203 25.33 -8.63 -10.23
C ALA A 203 26.38 -9.24 -11.17
N THR A 204 26.60 -10.54 -11.07
CA THR A 204 27.53 -11.24 -11.97
C THR A 204 27.01 -11.29 -13.39
N GLU A 205 25.72 -11.57 -13.59
CA GLU A 205 25.07 -11.60 -14.91
C GLU A 205 25.13 -10.22 -15.59
N VAL A 206 24.73 -9.18 -14.88
CA VAL A 206 24.71 -7.81 -15.40
C VAL A 206 26.13 -7.27 -15.64
N HIS A 207 27.09 -7.61 -14.76
CA HIS A 207 28.50 -7.27 -14.98
C HIS A 207 29.01 -7.83 -16.29
N ALA A 208 28.72 -9.11 -16.58
CA ALA A 208 29.13 -9.73 -17.84
C ALA A 208 28.55 -9.01 -19.08
N ILE A 209 27.35 -8.44 -18.99
CA ILE A 209 26.74 -7.65 -20.06
C ILE A 209 27.55 -6.36 -20.29
N TYR A 210 27.81 -5.57 -19.22
CA TYR A 210 28.62 -4.35 -19.34
C TYR A 210 30.05 -4.63 -19.79
N GLU A 211 30.66 -5.72 -19.32
CA GLU A 211 32.00 -6.17 -19.73
C GLU A 211 32.04 -6.54 -21.23
N ALA A 212 31.01 -7.25 -21.72
CA ALA A 212 30.88 -7.60 -23.12
C ALA A 212 30.71 -6.39 -24.05
N LEU A 213 30.15 -5.27 -23.53
CA LEU A 213 30.08 -4.01 -24.27
C LEU A 213 31.43 -3.27 -24.31
N GLY A 214 32.43 -3.72 -23.52
CA GLY A 214 33.83 -3.39 -23.66
C GLY A 214 34.22 -1.94 -23.36
N GLN A 215 33.39 -1.20 -22.57
CA GLN A 215 33.60 0.21 -22.32
C GLN A 215 33.52 0.55 -20.83
N PHE A 216 34.25 1.57 -20.38
CA PHE A 216 34.17 2.19 -19.05
C PHE A 216 34.54 1.30 -17.85
N ASN A 217 35.17 0.13 -18.06
CA ASN A 217 35.72 -0.76 -17.01
C ASN A 217 34.75 -1.00 -15.83
N PRO A 218 33.67 -1.75 -16.00
CA PRO A 218 32.68 -1.93 -14.95
C PRO A 218 33.25 -2.63 -13.71
N VAL A 219 32.83 -2.19 -12.52
CA VAL A 219 33.19 -2.79 -11.22
C VAL A 219 31.93 -3.23 -10.48
N VAL A 220 32.09 -4.23 -9.59
CA VAL A 220 30.98 -4.76 -8.78
C VAL A 220 31.19 -4.40 -7.31
N ILE A 221 30.12 -4.00 -6.62
CA ILE A 221 30.13 -3.77 -5.18
C ILE A 221 28.90 -4.44 -4.55
N HIS A 222 29.13 -5.36 -3.61
CA HIS A 222 28.08 -6.00 -2.80
C HIS A 222 28.60 -6.46 -1.45
N SER A 223 27.71 -6.79 -0.50
CA SER A 223 28.03 -7.16 0.89
C SER A 223 28.85 -8.45 1.05
N GLY A 224 28.94 -9.28 0.02
CA GLY A 224 29.74 -10.49 0.02
C GLY A 224 31.22 -10.27 -0.32
N LEU A 225 31.62 -9.06 -0.73
CA LEU A 225 33.02 -8.73 -1.03
C LEU A 225 33.77 -8.34 0.24
N LYS A 226 35.08 -8.55 0.24
CA LYS A 226 35.98 -8.07 1.29
C LYS A 226 36.11 -6.55 1.23
N GLU A 227 36.32 -5.90 2.36
CA GLU A 227 36.46 -4.46 2.45
C GLU A 227 37.58 -3.92 1.53
N THR A 228 38.68 -4.66 1.42
CA THR A 228 39.78 -4.33 0.50
C THR A 228 39.36 -4.32 -1.00
N GLU A 229 38.46 -5.20 -1.39
CA GLU A 229 37.93 -5.28 -2.75
C GLU A 229 36.95 -4.12 -3.03
N ILE A 230 36.12 -3.78 -2.03
CA ILE A 230 35.21 -2.64 -2.07
C ILE A 230 36.00 -1.33 -2.18
N ASP A 231 37.07 -1.17 -1.39
CA ASP A 231 37.91 0.02 -1.42
C ASP A 231 38.71 0.14 -2.73
N ALA A 232 39.14 -0.97 -3.30
CA ALA A 232 39.77 -1.00 -4.63
C ALA A 232 38.77 -0.54 -5.71
N ALA A 233 37.53 -1.04 -5.68
CA ALA A 233 36.48 -0.61 -6.60
C ALA A 233 36.15 0.89 -6.44
N ARG A 234 36.04 1.38 -5.19
CA ARG A 234 35.83 2.81 -4.90
C ARG A 234 36.97 3.69 -5.42
N THR A 235 38.21 3.20 -5.32
CA THR A 235 39.38 3.92 -5.81
C THR A 235 39.32 4.06 -7.32
N LYS A 236 38.99 3.00 -8.06
CA LYS A 236 38.79 3.03 -9.52
C LYS A 236 37.70 3.98 -9.97
N LEU A 237 36.58 4.03 -9.21
CA LEU A 237 35.49 4.97 -9.49
C LEU A 237 35.92 6.43 -9.27
N LYS A 238 36.63 6.69 -8.16
CA LYS A 238 37.11 8.06 -7.82
C LYS A 238 38.20 8.55 -8.77
N SER A 239 39.03 7.66 -9.29
CA SER A 239 40.09 8.01 -10.25
C SER A 239 39.56 8.17 -11.67
N GLY A 240 38.29 7.78 -11.96
CA GLY A 240 37.74 7.73 -13.31
C GLY A 240 38.22 6.54 -14.14
N GLU A 241 39.01 5.64 -13.59
CA GLU A 241 39.41 4.37 -14.26
C GLU A 241 38.18 3.51 -14.59
N SER A 242 37.18 3.52 -13.67
CA SER A 242 35.87 2.94 -13.89
C SER A 242 34.80 4.04 -13.85
N ARG A 243 33.82 3.94 -14.73
CA ARG A 243 32.64 4.82 -14.74
C ARG A 243 31.33 4.08 -14.61
N ILE A 244 31.39 2.77 -14.33
CA ILE A 244 30.20 1.92 -14.13
C ILE A 244 30.38 1.09 -12.85
N VAL A 245 29.41 1.17 -11.95
CA VAL A 245 29.35 0.32 -10.76
C VAL A 245 28.06 -0.49 -10.77
N ILE A 246 28.21 -1.82 -10.73
CA ILE A 246 27.09 -2.74 -10.51
C ILE A 246 26.96 -2.99 -9.02
N CYS A 247 25.79 -2.77 -8.45
CA CYS A 247 25.60 -2.89 -7.01
C CYS A 247 24.34 -3.69 -6.61
N VAL A 248 24.51 -4.44 -5.52
CA VAL A 248 23.39 -5.10 -4.83
C VAL A 248 23.10 -4.31 -3.58
N ASP A 249 22.01 -3.56 -3.55
CA ASP A 249 21.46 -2.82 -2.39
C ASP A 249 22.42 -1.95 -1.56
N MET A 250 23.74 -2.14 -1.69
CA MET A 250 24.76 -1.51 -0.84
C MET A 250 24.98 -0.03 -1.08
N LEU A 251 24.66 0.49 -2.27
CA LEU A 251 24.77 1.92 -2.53
C LEU A 251 23.58 2.70 -1.96
N GLY A 252 22.65 1.98 -1.31
CA GLY A 252 21.56 2.57 -0.54
C GLY A 252 22.05 3.48 0.58
N GLU A 253 23.11 3.13 1.31
CA GLU A 253 23.54 3.85 2.50
C GLU A 253 25.05 4.03 2.56
N GLY A 254 25.49 5.27 2.82
CA GLY A 254 26.90 5.59 3.05
C GLY A 254 27.80 5.74 1.83
N PHE A 255 27.27 5.67 0.61
CA PHE A 255 28.02 5.95 -0.61
C PHE A 255 27.72 7.37 -1.12
N ASP A 256 28.51 8.33 -0.72
CA ASP A 256 28.38 9.74 -1.10
C ASP A 256 29.32 10.04 -2.29
N MET A 257 28.77 9.89 -3.50
CA MET A 257 29.46 10.19 -4.76
C MET A 257 28.53 11.05 -5.63
N PRO A 258 28.73 12.38 -5.66
CA PRO A 258 27.91 13.28 -6.47
C PRO A 258 27.95 12.99 -7.98
N GLU A 259 29.01 12.33 -8.46
CA GLU A 259 29.24 11.92 -9.84
C GLU A 259 28.29 10.78 -10.30
N LEU A 260 27.59 10.10 -9.37
CA LEU A 260 26.52 9.18 -9.70
C LEU A 260 25.36 9.98 -10.30
N LYS A 261 25.29 10.05 -11.62
CA LYS A 261 24.26 10.81 -12.35
C LYS A 261 23.40 9.94 -13.26
N ILE A 262 23.79 8.68 -13.49
CA ILE A 262 23.04 7.74 -14.30
C ILE A 262 22.68 6.54 -13.44
N ALA A 263 21.38 6.34 -13.20
CA ALA A 263 20.85 5.21 -12.47
C ALA A 263 20.21 4.22 -13.44
N ALA A 264 20.83 3.05 -13.63
CA ALA A 264 20.35 1.97 -14.46
C ALA A 264 19.72 0.87 -13.57
N PHE A 265 18.40 0.78 -13.56
CA PHE A 265 17.67 -0.19 -12.76
C PHE A 265 17.41 -1.47 -13.54
N HIS A 266 18.25 -2.47 -13.36
CA HIS A 266 18.06 -3.79 -13.93
C HIS A 266 16.97 -4.60 -13.21
N ASP A 267 16.83 -4.33 -11.91
CA ASP A 267 15.75 -4.88 -11.08
C ASP A 267 15.05 -3.72 -10.35
N LEU A 268 13.77 -3.49 -10.64
CA LEU A 268 12.98 -2.42 -10.03
C LEU A 268 12.63 -2.74 -8.57
N ARG A 269 12.57 -1.71 -7.74
CA ARG A 269 12.02 -1.83 -6.38
C ARG A 269 10.52 -1.62 -6.38
N LYS A 270 9.85 -2.41 -5.54
CA LYS A 270 8.39 -2.39 -5.37
C LYS A 270 7.91 -1.33 -4.37
N SER A 271 8.80 -0.47 -3.86
CA SER A 271 8.52 0.47 -2.78
C SER A 271 8.86 1.91 -3.18
N LEU A 272 7.89 2.80 -3.01
CA LEU A 272 8.06 4.25 -3.19
C LEU A 272 9.19 4.79 -2.30
N ALA A 273 9.29 4.31 -1.06
CA ALA A 273 10.30 4.72 -0.10
C ALA A 273 11.73 4.56 -0.64
N VAL A 274 12.03 3.38 -1.18
CA VAL A 274 13.36 3.11 -1.74
C VAL A 274 13.63 3.91 -3.01
N THR A 275 12.60 4.12 -3.85
CA THR A 275 12.71 4.96 -5.05
C THR A 275 13.04 6.40 -4.68
N LEU A 276 12.38 6.95 -3.66
CA LEU A 276 12.64 8.31 -3.15
C LEU A 276 14.06 8.47 -2.61
N GLN A 277 14.55 7.48 -1.86
CA GLN A 277 15.91 7.50 -1.32
C GLN A 277 16.97 7.48 -2.42
N LEU A 278 16.79 6.63 -3.42
CA LEU A 278 17.66 6.60 -4.59
C LEU A 278 17.61 7.94 -5.33
N ALA A 279 16.42 8.45 -5.61
CA ALA A 279 16.25 9.75 -6.24
C ALA A 279 17.01 10.85 -5.49
N GLY A 280 16.86 10.93 -4.17
CA GLY A 280 17.56 11.93 -3.34
C GLY A 280 19.08 11.87 -3.40
N ARG A 281 19.69 10.75 -3.77
CA ARG A 281 21.15 10.62 -3.91
C ARG A 281 21.67 11.16 -5.23
N PHE A 282 20.98 10.81 -6.32
CA PHE A 282 21.36 11.24 -7.67
C PHE A 282 21.07 12.73 -7.93
N THR A 283 20.09 13.28 -7.24
CA THR A 283 19.65 14.66 -7.40
C THR A 283 20.44 15.67 -6.58
N ARG A 284 21.42 15.24 -5.77
CA ARG A 284 22.27 16.16 -4.99
C ARG A 284 22.90 17.21 -5.89
N ALA A 285 22.75 18.46 -5.46
CA ALA A 285 23.16 19.60 -6.25
C ALA A 285 24.68 19.73 -6.29
N ARG A 286 25.22 19.54 -7.48
CA ARG A 286 26.54 20.02 -7.90
C ARG A 286 26.33 20.61 -9.28
N ASP A 287 26.52 21.92 -9.40
CA ASP A 287 26.09 22.66 -10.57
C ASP A 287 26.83 22.29 -11.87
N ASP A 288 28.01 21.70 -11.73
CA ASP A 288 28.86 21.24 -12.82
C ASP A 288 28.49 19.86 -13.37
N LEU A 289 27.58 19.13 -12.73
CA LEU A 289 27.26 17.74 -13.10
C LEU A 289 25.91 17.55 -13.84
N GLY A 290 25.15 18.62 -14.08
CA GLY A 290 23.89 18.53 -14.80
C GLY A 290 22.77 17.75 -14.08
N GLU A 291 21.81 17.27 -14.86
CA GLU A 291 20.63 16.55 -14.36
C GLU A 291 20.86 15.03 -14.31
N PRO A 292 20.33 14.35 -13.29
CA PRO A 292 20.41 12.88 -13.22
C PRO A 292 19.48 12.22 -14.23
N VAL A 293 19.90 11.05 -14.73
CA VAL A 293 19.14 10.21 -15.64
C VAL A 293 18.80 8.90 -14.98
N PHE A 294 17.53 8.54 -15.01
CA PHE A 294 17.05 7.23 -14.53
C PHE A 294 16.64 6.38 -15.72
N ILE A 295 17.18 5.16 -15.80
CA ILE A 295 16.91 4.20 -16.86
C ILE A 295 16.28 2.97 -16.21
N ALA A 296 15.11 2.57 -16.67
CA ALA A 296 14.43 1.39 -16.17
C ALA A 296 13.58 0.74 -17.26
N ASN A 297 13.37 -0.57 -17.14
CA ASN A 297 12.44 -1.30 -17.97
C ASN A 297 11.01 -1.08 -17.46
N THR A 298 10.16 -0.47 -18.27
CA THR A 298 8.76 -0.17 -17.94
C THR A 298 7.80 -1.33 -18.20
N ALA A 299 8.28 -2.43 -18.78
CA ALA A 299 7.49 -3.63 -19.01
C ALA A 299 7.31 -4.52 -17.76
N ASP A 300 7.89 -4.14 -16.60
CA ASP A 300 7.72 -4.91 -15.36
C ASP A 300 6.33 -4.68 -14.75
N VAL A 301 5.52 -5.72 -14.77
CA VAL A 301 4.11 -5.74 -14.34
C VAL A 301 3.91 -5.82 -12.83
N ASN A 302 4.97 -6.07 -12.05
CA ASN A 302 4.89 -6.28 -10.60
C ASN A 302 4.94 -4.98 -9.76
N LEU A 303 4.79 -3.83 -10.40
CA LEU A 303 4.80 -2.53 -9.71
C LEU A 303 3.46 -2.23 -9.06
N LYS A 304 3.49 -1.76 -7.81
CA LYS A 304 2.30 -1.21 -7.15
C LYS A 304 1.74 -0.04 -7.98
N GLU A 305 0.43 0.14 -7.94
CA GLU A 305 -0.29 1.14 -8.75
C GLU A 305 0.27 2.56 -8.55
N GLU A 306 0.64 2.91 -7.31
CA GLU A 306 1.26 4.19 -6.96
C GLU A 306 2.62 4.43 -7.67
N LEU A 307 3.39 3.37 -7.90
CA LEU A 307 4.67 3.43 -8.61
C LEU A 307 4.52 3.26 -10.12
N ARG A 308 3.41 2.67 -10.55
CA ARG A 308 3.13 2.47 -11.97
C ARG A 308 3.12 3.81 -12.71
N ALA A 309 2.53 4.85 -12.13
CA ALA A 309 2.52 6.19 -12.70
C ALA A 309 3.94 6.74 -12.91
N LEU A 310 4.90 6.46 -12.00
CA LEU A 310 6.30 6.88 -12.14
C LEU A 310 7.05 6.11 -13.22
N TYR A 311 6.71 4.85 -13.47
CA TYR A 311 7.43 3.98 -14.40
C TYR A 311 6.70 3.75 -15.73
N THR A 312 5.54 4.38 -15.95
CA THR A 312 4.85 4.35 -17.26
C THR A 312 5.55 5.26 -18.27
N GLN A 313 5.24 5.08 -19.56
CA GLN A 313 5.80 5.91 -20.61
C GLN A 313 5.41 7.38 -20.41
N ASP A 314 6.42 8.22 -20.44
CA ASP A 314 6.31 9.70 -20.39
C ASP A 314 5.76 10.35 -19.11
N PRO A 315 6.07 9.86 -17.88
CA PRO A 315 5.67 10.56 -16.67
C PRO A 315 6.60 11.74 -16.39
N ASP A 316 6.07 12.86 -15.98
CA ASP A 316 6.86 13.92 -15.37
C ASP A 316 7.21 13.56 -13.92
N TRP A 317 8.35 12.93 -13.72
CA TRP A 317 8.85 12.51 -12.41
C TRP A 317 9.02 13.69 -11.44
N ASN A 318 9.24 14.88 -11.96
CA ASN A 318 9.44 16.08 -11.15
C ASN A 318 8.13 16.58 -10.53
N LEU A 319 7.00 16.25 -11.14
CA LEU A 319 5.67 16.52 -10.61
C LEU A 319 5.13 15.33 -9.81
N LEU A 320 5.26 14.12 -10.33
CA LEU A 320 4.67 12.91 -9.73
C LEU A 320 5.37 12.48 -8.44
N LEU A 321 6.70 12.50 -8.40
CA LEU A 321 7.45 12.04 -7.23
C LEU A 321 7.17 12.91 -5.98
N PRO A 322 7.18 14.26 -6.05
CA PRO A 322 6.73 15.10 -4.95
C PRO A 322 5.27 14.86 -4.57
N HIS A 323 4.37 14.73 -5.57
CA HIS A 323 2.95 14.54 -5.33
C HIS A 323 2.66 13.25 -4.56
N LEU A 324 3.24 12.13 -4.96
CA LEU A 324 3.09 10.84 -4.28
C LEU A 324 3.69 10.86 -2.87
N SER A 325 4.86 11.50 -2.71
CA SER A 325 5.50 11.63 -1.40
C SER A 325 4.68 12.50 -0.45
N GLU A 326 4.26 13.68 -0.90
CA GLU A 326 3.48 14.62 -0.11
C GLU A 326 2.09 14.05 0.21
N GLY A 327 1.46 13.35 -0.74
CA GLY A 327 0.18 12.66 -0.53
C GLY A 327 0.26 11.60 0.55
N ALA A 328 1.26 10.73 0.50
CA ALA A 328 1.47 9.68 1.51
C ALA A 328 1.78 10.26 2.90
N ILE A 329 2.64 11.29 2.96
CA ILE A 329 2.94 11.99 4.22
C ILE A 329 1.71 12.73 4.73
N GLY A 330 0.93 13.38 3.86
CA GLY A 330 -0.31 14.07 4.21
C GLY A 330 -1.33 13.13 4.85
N GLN A 331 -1.57 11.97 4.25
CA GLN A 331 -2.43 10.93 4.82
C GLN A 331 -1.96 10.45 6.19
N GLU A 332 -0.66 10.29 6.38
CA GLU A 332 -0.11 9.88 7.67
C GLU A 332 -0.24 10.97 8.73
N LEU A 333 -0.02 12.24 8.37
CA LEU A 333 -0.24 13.38 9.28
C LEU A 333 -1.71 13.50 9.70
N GLU A 334 -2.64 13.29 8.77
CA GLU A 334 -4.07 13.26 9.08
C GLU A 334 -4.42 12.10 10.00
N ALA A 335 -3.88 10.91 9.75
CA ALA A 335 -4.06 9.75 10.61
C ALA A 335 -3.50 10.00 12.02
N GLN A 336 -2.32 10.61 12.15
CA GLN A 336 -1.74 10.95 13.46
C GLN A 336 -2.55 12.02 14.21
N ARG A 337 -3.10 13.01 13.52
CA ARG A 337 -4.03 13.98 14.11
C ARG A 337 -5.29 13.29 14.61
N PHE A 338 -5.85 12.42 13.78
CA PHE A 338 -7.05 11.65 14.14
C PHE A 338 -6.81 10.79 15.39
N ILE A 339 -5.72 10.02 15.43
CA ILE A 339 -5.37 9.17 16.58
C ILE A 339 -5.02 10.02 17.80
N GLY A 340 -4.31 11.13 17.61
CA GLY A 340 -3.96 12.06 18.69
C GLY A 340 -5.15 12.77 19.33
N GLY A 341 -6.33 12.71 18.73
CA GLY A 341 -7.59 13.20 19.30
C GLY A 341 -8.26 12.26 20.30
N PHE A 342 -7.79 11.02 20.44
CA PHE A 342 -8.34 10.08 21.40
C PHE A 342 -7.82 10.35 22.83
N VAL A 343 -8.74 10.27 23.79
CA VAL A 343 -8.49 10.41 25.22
C VAL A 343 -8.97 9.16 25.94
N GLY A 344 -8.20 8.65 26.91
CA GLY A 344 -8.49 7.45 27.68
C GLY A 344 -7.23 6.69 28.06
N GLN A 345 -7.34 5.41 28.43
CA GLN A 345 -6.20 4.54 28.72
C GLN A 345 -5.55 4.08 27.41
N LEU A 346 -4.68 4.95 26.84
CA LEU A 346 -4.04 4.73 25.53
C LEU A 346 -2.72 3.95 25.62
N ASP A 347 -2.06 3.95 26.79
CA ASP A 347 -0.69 3.45 26.92
C ASP A 347 -0.54 1.96 26.56
N ASP A 348 -1.61 1.19 26.72
CA ASP A 348 -1.62 -0.26 26.43
C ASP A 348 -2.35 -0.62 25.12
N ILE A 349 -2.89 0.37 24.38
CA ILE A 349 -3.74 0.12 23.21
C ILE A 349 -3.10 0.73 21.95
N PRO A 350 -2.50 -0.10 21.06
CA PRO A 350 -1.92 0.39 19.82
C PRO A 350 -3.02 0.69 18.77
N LEU A 351 -3.69 1.85 18.88
CA LEU A 351 -4.75 2.25 17.94
C LEU A 351 -4.33 2.22 16.47
N THR A 352 -3.05 2.45 16.20
CA THR A 352 -2.47 2.38 14.85
C THR A 352 -2.43 0.96 14.28
N GLU A 353 -2.46 -0.05 15.14
CA GLU A 353 -2.42 -1.47 14.74
C GLU A 353 -3.82 -2.08 14.66
N ILE A 354 -4.85 -1.39 15.18
CA ILE A 354 -6.23 -1.85 15.14
C ILE A 354 -6.78 -1.69 13.72
N GLN A 355 -7.19 -2.80 13.13
CA GLN A 355 -7.76 -2.86 11.80
C GLN A 355 -9.13 -3.55 11.82
N PRO A 356 -10.23 -2.82 12.15
CA PRO A 356 -11.56 -3.38 12.11
C PRO A 356 -11.91 -3.85 10.69
N ALA A 357 -12.70 -4.92 10.62
CA ALA A 357 -13.37 -5.26 9.38
C ALA A 357 -14.33 -4.12 9.02
N ALA A 358 -14.39 -3.75 7.74
CA ALA A 358 -15.34 -2.74 7.27
C ALA A 358 -16.78 -3.29 7.35
N SER A 359 -17.37 -3.23 8.54
CA SER A 359 -18.72 -3.71 8.82
C SER A 359 -19.34 -2.85 9.91
N MET A 360 -20.58 -2.41 9.71
CA MET A 360 -21.33 -1.61 10.69
C MET A 360 -22.81 -1.85 10.62
N VAL A 361 -23.53 -1.47 11.66
CA VAL A 361 -24.97 -1.30 11.68
C VAL A 361 -25.25 0.21 11.74
N VAL A 362 -26.15 0.68 10.89
CA VAL A 362 -26.48 2.09 10.73
C VAL A 362 -27.83 2.38 11.38
N TYR A 363 -27.86 3.41 12.21
CA TYR A 363 -29.07 3.91 12.85
C TYR A 363 -29.31 5.36 12.43
N ARG A 364 -30.57 5.75 12.26
CA ARG A 364 -30.99 7.14 12.22
C ARG A 364 -31.32 7.63 13.62
N THR A 365 -30.94 8.84 13.96
CA THR A 365 -31.19 9.41 15.29
C THR A 365 -31.51 10.89 15.20
N GLN A 366 -32.35 11.37 16.10
CA GLN A 366 -32.68 12.81 16.24
C GLN A 366 -32.03 13.44 17.50
N CYS A 367 -31.03 12.76 18.09
CA CYS A 367 -30.41 13.26 19.28
C CYS A 367 -29.61 14.55 19.00
N GLY A 368 -29.84 15.58 19.84
CA GLY A 368 -29.09 16.83 19.77
C GLY A 368 -27.68 16.72 20.35
N ASN A 369 -27.46 15.75 21.25
CA ASN A 369 -26.17 15.44 21.84
C ASN A 369 -26.09 13.98 22.25
N TRP A 370 -24.97 13.34 22.01
CA TRP A 370 -24.76 11.94 22.35
C TRP A 370 -24.11 11.74 23.73
N SER A 371 -24.24 10.55 24.28
CA SER A 371 -23.77 10.22 25.63
C SER A 371 -22.76 9.06 25.59
N PRO A 372 -21.51 9.27 25.16
CA PRO A 372 -20.52 8.18 24.97
C PRO A 372 -20.22 7.43 26.28
N ASN A 373 -20.31 8.08 27.43
CA ASN A 373 -20.08 7.48 28.76
C ASN A 373 -21.09 6.38 29.13
N LYS A 374 -22.22 6.29 28.41
CA LYS A 374 -23.23 5.24 28.63
C LYS A 374 -22.90 3.92 27.94
N TYR A 375 -21.75 3.76 27.33
CA TYR A 375 -21.30 2.50 26.74
C TYR A 375 -21.42 1.29 27.70
N LYS A 376 -21.31 1.53 29.00
CA LYS A 376 -21.42 0.51 30.07
C LYS A 376 -22.73 -0.29 30.04
N VAL A 377 -23.78 0.18 29.37
CA VAL A 377 -25.03 -0.55 29.21
C VAL A 377 -24.84 -1.82 28.38
N ALA A 378 -24.02 -1.74 27.32
CA ALA A 378 -23.72 -2.87 26.47
C ALA A 378 -22.56 -3.77 26.98
N PHE A 379 -21.71 -3.21 27.84
CA PHE A 379 -20.52 -3.87 28.38
C PHE A 379 -20.60 -4.08 29.88
N ARG A 380 -21.80 -4.29 30.42
CA ARG A 380 -21.98 -4.69 31.81
C ARG A 380 -21.51 -6.12 31.97
N GLY A 381 -20.33 -6.28 32.55
CA GLY A 381 -19.79 -7.55 32.97
C GLY A 381 -20.70 -8.16 34.02
N SER A 382 -21.07 -9.42 33.81
CA SER A 382 -21.79 -10.22 34.80
C SER A 382 -20.83 -10.96 35.75
N ASN A 383 -19.51 -10.87 35.52
CA ASN A 383 -18.52 -11.65 36.28
C ASN A 383 -17.25 -10.85 36.60
N ASP A 384 -16.67 -11.12 37.77
CA ASP A 384 -15.33 -10.67 38.17
C ASP A 384 -14.28 -11.11 37.12
N GLY A 385 -13.66 -10.14 36.44
CA GLY A 385 -12.57 -10.39 35.48
C GLY A 385 -12.77 -9.84 34.07
N GLU A 386 -13.86 -9.14 33.76
CA GLU A 386 -14.00 -8.42 32.50
C GLU A 386 -13.22 -7.10 32.59
N GLN A 387 -12.31 -6.90 31.61
CA GLN A 387 -11.59 -5.64 31.45
C GLN A 387 -12.22 -4.87 30.28
N VAL A 388 -12.57 -3.61 30.51
CA VAL A 388 -13.18 -2.76 29.48
C VAL A 388 -12.37 -1.47 29.37
N HIS A 389 -11.83 -1.21 28.19
CA HIS A 389 -11.01 -0.04 27.88
C HIS A 389 -11.74 0.88 26.90
N PRO A 390 -12.45 1.91 27.38
CA PRO A 390 -13.06 2.91 26.52
C PRO A 390 -12.05 3.99 26.17
N ILE A 391 -12.02 4.40 24.91
CA ILE A 391 -11.28 5.54 24.40
C ILE A 391 -12.20 6.38 23.51
N LEU A 392 -12.12 7.69 23.66
CA LEU A 392 -13.02 8.63 23.03
C LEU A 392 -12.25 9.68 22.23
N ASN A 393 -12.65 9.89 20.98
CA ASN A 393 -12.27 11.06 20.20
C ASN A 393 -13.48 12.00 20.13
N GLU A 394 -13.46 13.08 20.90
CA GLU A 394 -14.58 14.04 20.97
C GLU A 394 -14.73 14.82 19.66
N ALA A 395 -13.63 15.18 19.01
CA ALA A 395 -13.65 15.93 17.75
C ALA A 395 -14.31 15.14 16.62
N GLU A 396 -14.01 13.84 16.55
CA GLU A 396 -14.58 12.93 15.55
C GLU A 396 -15.90 12.29 16.02
N ARG A 397 -16.32 12.55 17.26
CA ARG A 397 -17.48 11.91 17.90
C ARG A 397 -17.44 10.38 17.78
N MET A 398 -16.28 9.83 18.08
CA MET A 398 -15.99 8.42 17.93
C MET A 398 -15.58 7.79 19.25
N LEU A 399 -16.31 6.78 19.65
CA LEU A 399 -16.05 5.95 20.82
C LEU A 399 -15.51 4.60 20.35
N VAL A 400 -14.38 4.19 20.89
CA VAL A 400 -13.81 2.86 20.71
C VAL A 400 -13.79 2.16 22.07
N VAL A 401 -14.33 0.95 22.14
CA VAL A 401 -14.34 0.13 23.35
C VAL A 401 -13.69 -1.20 23.04
N ILE A 402 -12.67 -1.54 23.81
CA ILE A 402 -12.03 -2.85 23.77
C ILE A 402 -12.38 -3.57 25.07
N ALA A 403 -12.98 -4.75 24.96
CA ALA A 403 -13.39 -5.52 26.09
C ALA A 403 -12.78 -6.94 26.04
N ALA A 404 -12.25 -7.38 27.17
CA ALA A 404 -11.83 -8.76 27.37
C ALA A 404 -12.91 -9.51 28.15
N ARG A 405 -13.46 -10.55 27.55
CA ARG A 405 -14.50 -11.39 28.16
C ARG A 405 -14.03 -12.81 28.31
N ARG A 406 -14.34 -13.41 29.46
CA ARG A 406 -14.21 -14.84 29.65
C ARG A 406 -15.36 -15.56 28.96
N GLN A 407 -15.05 -16.56 28.15
CA GLN A 407 -16.04 -17.42 27.49
C GLN A 407 -15.58 -18.87 27.51
N GLY A 408 -16.57 -19.80 27.59
CA GLY A 408 -16.29 -21.21 27.43
C GLY A 408 -15.63 -21.52 26.08
N VAL A 409 -14.70 -22.45 26.06
CA VAL A 409 -14.01 -22.83 24.81
C VAL A 409 -14.86 -23.89 24.06
N PRO A 410 -15.02 -23.76 22.73
CA PRO A 410 -15.95 -24.57 21.95
C PRO A 410 -15.54 -26.05 21.80
N TRP A 411 -14.33 -26.43 22.22
CA TRP A 411 -13.78 -27.78 22.07
C TRP A 411 -13.87 -28.62 23.34
N THR A 412 -14.45 -28.09 24.43
CA THR A 412 -14.66 -28.85 25.68
C THR A 412 -15.88 -28.32 26.45
N ASP A 413 -16.58 -29.24 27.14
CA ASP A 413 -17.70 -28.93 28.04
C ASP A 413 -17.25 -28.77 29.50
N ILE A 414 -15.95 -28.75 29.78
CA ILE A 414 -15.42 -28.59 31.13
C ILE A 414 -15.60 -27.14 31.57
N ALA A 415 -16.48 -26.91 32.53
CA ALA A 415 -16.86 -25.58 33.00
C ALA A 415 -15.73 -24.74 33.64
N THR A 416 -14.61 -25.39 34.01
CA THR A 416 -13.44 -24.75 34.58
C THR A 416 -12.42 -24.32 33.53
N VAL A 417 -12.63 -24.68 32.24
CA VAL A 417 -11.77 -24.30 31.13
C VAL A 417 -12.47 -23.18 30.39
N ASP A 418 -11.92 -21.98 30.49
CA ASP A 418 -12.38 -20.82 29.76
C ASP A 418 -11.24 -20.16 28.96
N GLY A 419 -11.60 -19.41 27.94
CA GLY A 419 -10.72 -18.57 27.15
C GLY A 419 -11.05 -17.09 27.35
N ILE A 420 -10.11 -16.23 27.01
CA ILE A 420 -10.35 -14.78 26.93
C ILE A 420 -10.64 -14.41 25.49
N ALA A 421 -11.83 -13.91 25.22
CA ALA A 421 -12.17 -13.29 23.94
C ALA A 421 -12.04 -11.79 24.03
N TRP A 422 -11.31 -11.23 23.07
CA TRP A 422 -11.22 -9.78 22.91
C TRP A 422 -12.30 -9.30 21.94
N GLU A 423 -13.06 -8.32 22.36
CA GLU A 423 -14.11 -7.70 21.56
C GLU A 423 -13.74 -6.23 21.29
N LEU A 424 -13.92 -5.82 20.04
CA LEU A 424 -13.80 -4.44 19.59
C LEU A 424 -15.20 -3.92 19.28
N CYS A 425 -15.56 -2.78 19.86
CA CYS A 425 -16.74 -2.02 19.48
C CYS A 425 -16.37 -0.59 19.13
N ILE A 426 -16.88 -0.10 18.01
CA ILE A 426 -16.68 1.27 17.56
C ILE A 426 -18.05 1.91 17.31
N ALA A 427 -18.31 3.06 17.93
CA ALA A 427 -19.50 3.86 17.68
C ALA A 427 -19.09 5.25 17.18
N ILE A 428 -19.69 5.69 16.08
CA ILE A 428 -19.44 7.02 15.49
C ILE A 428 -20.77 7.74 15.32
N TRP A 429 -20.90 8.93 15.90
CA TRP A 429 -22.08 9.75 15.74
C TRP A 429 -21.86 10.86 14.71
N ASP A 430 -22.49 10.69 13.57
CA ASP A 430 -22.53 11.64 12.45
C ASP A 430 -23.72 12.59 12.68
N GLN A 431 -23.44 13.69 13.34
CA GLN A 431 -24.47 14.69 13.68
C GLN A 431 -25.04 15.37 12.42
N GLU A 432 -24.21 15.58 11.42
CA GLU A 432 -24.61 16.29 10.18
C GLU A 432 -25.70 15.53 9.44
N ARG A 433 -25.59 14.19 9.42
CA ARG A 433 -26.53 13.29 8.71
C ARG A 433 -27.56 12.66 9.65
N ALA A 434 -27.50 12.99 10.93
CA ALA A 434 -28.33 12.36 11.96
C ALA A 434 -28.21 10.83 11.95
N LEU A 435 -26.98 10.30 11.76
CA LEU A 435 -26.68 8.87 11.70
C LEU A 435 -25.75 8.44 12.84
N LEU A 436 -25.95 7.22 13.31
CA LEU A 436 -25.05 6.55 14.25
C LEU A 436 -24.59 5.23 13.64
N TYR A 437 -23.29 5.07 13.52
CA TYR A 437 -22.64 3.85 13.01
C TYR A 437 -22.10 3.05 14.18
N ILE A 438 -22.42 1.77 14.25
CA ILE A 438 -21.91 0.85 15.28
C ILE A 438 -21.26 -0.36 14.62
N HIS A 439 -19.97 -0.53 14.87
CA HIS A 439 -19.21 -1.73 14.56
C HIS A 439 -19.00 -2.57 15.83
N GLY A 440 -19.03 -3.87 15.68
CA GLY A 440 -18.61 -4.80 16.73
C GLY A 440 -18.03 -6.07 16.13
N SER A 441 -16.96 -6.55 16.74
CA SER A 441 -16.31 -7.80 16.35
C SER A 441 -17.06 -9.05 16.84
N ALA A 442 -17.93 -8.90 17.84
CA ALA A 442 -18.74 -10.00 18.37
C ALA A 442 -19.99 -10.23 17.51
N ASN A 443 -20.32 -11.49 17.24
CA ASN A 443 -21.49 -11.85 16.44
C ASN A 443 -22.85 -11.59 17.13
N ASN A 444 -22.86 -11.45 18.46
CA ASN A 444 -24.06 -11.35 19.30
C ASN A 444 -24.18 -10.02 20.03
N GLY A 445 -23.57 -8.94 19.52
CA GLY A 445 -23.61 -7.64 20.16
C GLY A 445 -25.02 -7.04 20.22
N ASN A 446 -25.45 -6.56 21.40
CA ASN A 446 -26.71 -5.85 21.57
C ASN A 446 -26.56 -4.38 21.13
N TYR A 447 -26.44 -4.18 19.80
CA TYR A 447 -26.21 -2.85 19.24
C TYR A 447 -27.38 -1.89 19.42
N SER A 448 -28.62 -2.39 19.52
CA SER A 448 -29.80 -1.55 19.72
C SER A 448 -29.81 -0.90 21.09
N ASP A 449 -29.45 -1.63 22.14
CA ASP A 449 -29.38 -1.07 23.50
C ASP A 449 -28.22 -0.08 23.63
N LEU A 450 -27.07 -0.37 22.97
CA LEU A 450 -25.96 0.57 22.90
C LEU A 450 -26.37 1.84 22.16
N ALA A 451 -27.03 1.74 21.02
CA ALA A 451 -27.49 2.88 20.23
C ALA A 451 -28.44 3.77 21.03
N LYS A 452 -29.43 3.17 21.73
CA LYS A 452 -30.34 3.89 22.63
C LYS A 452 -29.60 4.53 23.80
N ALA A 453 -28.64 3.84 24.39
CA ALA A 453 -27.85 4.39 25.48
C ALA A 453 -27.03 5.62 25.04
N LEU A 454 -26.45 5.58 23.82
CA LEU A 454 -25.63 6.65 23.29
C LEU A 454 -26.45 7.85 22.80
N CYS A 455 -27.58 7.63 22.10
CA CYS A 455 -28.34 8.66 21.39
C CYS A 455 -29.81 8.78 21.82
N GLY A 456 -30.27 8.00 22.82
CA GLY A 456 -31.65 8.06 23.34
C GLY A 456 -32.62 7.19 22.54
N ASP A 457 -33.91 7.21 22.98
CA ASP A 457 -34.93 6.28 22.46
C ASP A 457 -35.42 6.60 21.03
N THR A 458 -35.04 7.76 20.47
CA THR A 458 -35.38 8.15 19.09
C THR A 458 -34.53 7.45 18.02
N VAL A 459 -33.68 6.51 18.44
CA VAL A 459 -32.81 5.76 17.55
C VAL A 459 -33.59 4.67 16.80
N GLU A 460 -33.53 4.70 15.47
CA GLU A 460 -34.16 3.72 14.60
C GLU A 460 -33.15 3.11 13.64
N LEU A 461 -33.26 1.78 13.41
CA LEU A 461 -32.46 1.12 12.38
C LEU A 461 -32.80 1.64 10.98
N ILE A 462 -31.80 1.95 10.18
CA ILE A 462 -32.01 2.13 8.74
C ILE A 462 -32.48 0.80 8.16
N LYS A 463 -33.55 0.83 7.40
CA LYS A 463 -34.18 -0.36 6.81
C LYS A 463 -34.10 -0.33 5.28
N ALA A 464 -34.37 -1.47 4.68
CA ALA A 464 -34.64 -1.51 3.24
C ALA A 464 -35.90 -0.68 2.90
N PRO A 465 -35.97 0.02 1.74
CA PRO A 465 -34.96 0.00 0.68
C PRO A 465 -33.77 0.95 0.89
N ASP A 466 -33.86 1.93 1.81
CA ASP A 466 -32.86 3.00 1.96
C ASP A 466 -31.41 2.50 2.17
N VAL A 467 -31.22 1.41 2.90
CA VAL A 467 -29.89 0.82 3.11
C VAL A 467 -29.22 0.41 1.80
N PHE A 468 -29.99 0.12 0.74
CA PHE A 468 -29.43 -0.29 -0.55
C PHE A 468 -28.88 0.86 -1.39
N ARG A 469 -29.07 2.10 -0.96
CA ARG A 469 -28.39 3.27 -1.55
C ARG A 469 -26.85 3.14 -1.50
N VAL A 470 -26.33 2.30 -0.62
CA VAL A 470 -24.88 2.03 -0.50
C VAL A 470 -24.25 1.51 -1.79
N PHE A 471 -25.02 0.89 -2.67
CA PHE A 471 -24.57 0.41 -3.97
C PHE A 471 -24.42 1.51 -5.02
N SER A 472 -24.89 2.73 -4.74
CA SER A 472 -24.74 3.86 -5.65
C SER A 472 -23.29 4.21 -5.92
N GLY A 473 -22.96 4.58 -7.16
CA GLY A 473 -21.62 4.95 -7.58
C GLY A 473 -20.67 3.77 -7.79
N ILE A 474 -21.15 2.54 -7.65
CA ILE A 474 -20.39 1.34 -7.97
C ILE A 474 -20.70 0.96 -9.43
N ASN A 475 -19.72 1.13 -10.29
CA ASN A 475 -19.82 0.74 -11.69
C ASN A 475 -19.65 -0.78 -11.83
N ARG A 476 -20.37 -1.38 -12.78
CA ARG A 476 -20.30 -2.82 -13.08
C ARG A 476 -20.55 -3.68 -11.84
N LEU A 477 -21.55 -3.29 -11.05
CA LEU A 477 -21.91 -4.03 -9.84
C LEU A 477 -22.44 -5.42 -10.21
N MET A 478 -21.74 -6.45 -9.81
CA MET A 478 -22.15 -7.84 -9.91
C MET A 478 -22.51 -8.37 -8.51
N LEU A 479 -23.72 -8.86 -8.35
CA LEU A 479 -24.16 -9.45 -7.08
C LEU A 479 -23.61 -10.87 -6.94
N THR A 480 -22.88 -11.10 -5.85
CA THR A 480 -22.25 -12.40 -5.51
C THR A 480 -22.99 -13.16 -4.41
N ASN A 481 -23.83 -12.46 -3.64
CA ASN A 481 -24.63 -13.04 -2.59
C ASN A 481 -25.99 -12.34 -2.53
N VAL A 482 -27.07 -13.13 -2.60
CA VAL A 482 -28.43 -12.64 -2.47
C VAL A 482 -29.19 -13.52 -1.47
N GLY A 483 -29.71 -12.89 -0.42
CA GLY A 483 -30.63 -13.50 0.53
C GLY A 483 -32.03 -12.92 0.35
N LEU A 484 -33.02 -13.79 0.27
CA LEU A 484 -34.42 -13.42 0.06
C LEU A 484 -35.28 -13.95 1.18
N ASP A 485 -36.20 -13.13 1.69
CA ASP A 485 -37.32 -13.57 2.51
C ASP A 485 -38.49 -13.85 1.57
N GLU A 486 -38.93 -15.10 1.52
CA GLU A 486 -40.11 -15.53 0.79
C GLU A 486 -41.28 -15.69 1.76
N GLN A 487 -42.40 -15.03 1.48
CA GLN A 487 -43.60 -15.19 2.29
C GLN A 487 -44.44 -16.36 1.76
N LEU A 488 -44.51 -17.44 2.54
CA LEU A 488 -45.30 -18.60 2.22
C LEU A 488 -46.52 -18.65 3.15
N GLY A 489 -47.58 -17.94 2.78
CA GLY A 489 -48.77 -17.78 3.60
C GLY A 489 -48.47 -17.08 4.94
N ARG A 490 -48.56 -17.77 6.08
CA ARG A 490 -48.20 -17.23 7.40
C ARG A 490 -46.74 -17.43 7.81
N GLN A 491 -45.95 -18.11 7.00
CA GLN A 491 -44.58 -18.44 7.28
C GLN A 491 -43.65 -17.65 6.38
N ILE A 492 -42.50 -17.23 6.92
CA ILE A 492 -41.41 -16.56 6.17
C ILE A 492 -40.31 -17.60 6.02
N ARG A 493 -39.91 -17.84 4.78
CA ARG A 493 -38.76 -18.65 4.43
C ARG A 493 -37.62 -17.75 3.99
N TYR A 494 -36.44 -17.93 4.59
CA TYR A 494 -35.23 -17.28 4.12
C TYR A 494 -34.47 -18.23 3.19
N THR A 495 -34.12 -17.74 1.99
CA THR A 495 -33.30 -18.47 1.02
C THR A 495 -32.06 -17.63 0.69
N GLY A 496 -30.87 -18.18 0.93
CA GLY A 496 -29.60 -17.57 0.54
C GLY A 496 -29.04 -18.24 -0.71
N ARG A 497 -28.53 -17.42 -1.63
CA ARG A 497 -27.83 -17.84 -2.84
C ARG A 497 -26.47 -17.16 -2.89
N MET A 498 -25.44 -17.89 -3.28
CA MET A 498 -24.07 -17.39 -3.39
C MET A 498 -23.46 -17.90 -4.68
N GLY A 499 -22.62 -17.07 -5.30
CA GLY A 499 -21.91 -17.40 -6.54
C GLY A 499 -21.90 -16.23 -7.52
N PRO A 500 -21.04 -16.26 -8.53
CA PRO A 500 -20.96 -15.20 -9.54
C PRO A 500 -22.20 -15.06 -10.41
N ASP A 501 -22.97 -16.14 -10.55
CA ASP A 501 -24.19 -16.27 -11.36
C ASP A 501 -25.49 -16.06 -10.56
N VAL A 502 -25.38 -15.65 -9.31
CA VAL A 502 -26.55 -15.45 -8.42
C VAL A 502 -27.58 -14.49 -9.01
N GLY A 503 -27.13 -13.48 -9.77
CA GLY A 503 -28.01 -12.55 -10.47
C GLY A 503 -28.97 -13.23 -11.47
N ALA A 504 -28.49 -14.25 -12.18
CA ALA A 504 -29.27 -15.01 -13.17
C ALA A 504 -30.38 -15.85 -12.53
N LEU A 505 -30.26 -16.18 -11.25
CA LEU A 505 -31.26 -16.94 -10.49
C LEU A 505 -32.42 -16.07 -9.99
N LEU A 506 -32.30 -14.76 -10.11
CA LEU A 506 -33.35 -13.80 -9.72
C LEU A 506 -34.27 -13.53 -10.92
N ALA A 507 -35.04 -14.52 -11.34
CA ALA A 507 -36.08 -14.32 -12.35
C ALA A 507 -37.05 -13.21 -11.92
N GLU A 508 -37.57 -12.41 -12.87
CA GLU A 508 -38.49 -11.29 -12.60
C GLU A 508 -39.69 -11.70 -11.73
N ALA A 509 -40.24 -12.87 -11.94
CA ALA A 509 -41.35 -13.40 -11.14
C ALA A 509 -40.98 -13.60 -9.65
N THR A 510 -39.74 -13.97 -9.37
CA THR A 510 -39.25 -14.16 -8.00
C THR A 510 -38.96 -12.80 -7.34
N LEU A 511 -38.51 -11.79 -8.10
CA LEU A 511 -38.29 -10.44 -7.61
C LEU A 511 -39.58 -9.73 -7.20
N ALA A 512 -40.69 -10.02 -7.85
CA ALA A 512 -42.00 -9.42 -7.54
C ALA A 512 -42.64 -9.96 -6.26
N THR A 513 -42.30 -11.16 -5.84
CA THR A 513 -42.96 -11.87 -4.71
C THR A 513 -42.07 -11.95 -3.46
N THR A 514 -40.80 -11.63 -3.55
CA THR A 514 -39.83 -11.79 -2.46
C THR A 514 -39.33 -10.45 -1.93
N THR A 515 -39.14 -10.34 -0.62
CA THR A 515 -38.49 -9.19 0.00
C THR A 515 -36.98 -9.43 0.04
N LYS A 516 -36.20 -8.55 -0.58
CA LYS A 516 -34.74 -8.58 -0.54
C LYS A 516 -34.26 -8.37 0.90
N ALA A 517 -33.54 -9.35 1.47
CA ALA A 517 -33.09 -9.30 2.85
C ALA A 517 -31.61 -8.94 2.98
N VAL A 518 -30.78 -9.49 2.09
CA VAL A 518 -29.31 -9.32 2.08
C VAL A 518 -28.85 -9.27 0.64
N LEU A 519 -28.01 -8.30 0.33
CA LEU A 519 -27.34 -8.19 -0.96
C LEU A 519 -25.85 -7.97 -0.72
N ALA A 520 -25.00 -8.64 -1.49
CA ALA A 520 -23.57 -8.34 -1.53
C ALA A 520 -23.05 -8.51 -2.94
N GLY A 521 -22.12 -7.66 -3.33
CA GLY A 521 -21.54 -7.67 -4.67
C GLY A 521 -20.18 -7.04 -4.72
N VAL A 522 -19.59 -7.14 -5.88
CA VAL A 522 -18.30 -6.54 -6.25
C VAL A 522 -18.48 -5.65 -7.46
N GLY A 523 -17.62 -4.66 -7.61
CA GLY A 523 -17.65 -3.71 -8.73
C GLY A 523 -16.51 -2.73 -8.64
N PHE A 524 -16.63 -1.57 -9.30
CA PHE A 524 -15.60 -0.54 -9.34
C PHE A 524 -16.14 0.78 -8.82
N GLU A 525 -15.43 1.39 -7.87
CA GLU A 525 -15.76 2.72 -7.36
C GLU A 525 -14.49 3.61 -7.45
N LYS A 526 -14.65 4.81 -8.04
CA LYS A 526 -13.53 5.77 -8.23
C LYS A 526 -12.31 5.16 -8.94
N GLY A 527 -12.55 4.23 -9.87
CA GLY A 527 -11.49 3.59 -10.65
C GLY A 527 -10.78 2.41 -9.97
N GLY A 528 -11.16 2.05 -8.73
CA GLY A 528 -10.62 0.89 -8.01
C GLY A 528 -11.66 -0.20 -7.76
N PRO A 529 -11.25 -1.47 -7.61
CA PRO A 529 -12.15 -2.56 -7.25
C PRO A 529 -12.72 -2.33 -5.85
N THR A 530 -14.01 -2.60 -5.68
CA THR A 530 -14.69 -2.47 -4.40
C THR A 530 -15.64 -3.64 -4.16
N SER A 531 -15.91 -3.91 -2.88
CA SER A 531 -16.94 -4.85 -2.46
C SER A 531 -17.88 -4.14 -1.50
N VAL A 532 -19.16 -4.44 -1.59
CA VAL A 532 -20.18 -3.91 -0.70
C VAL A 532 -21.26 -4.92 -0.44
N GLY A 533 -21.72 -4.98 0.79
CA GLY A 533 -22.88 -5.77 1.18
C GLY A 533 -23.81 -4.97 2.06
N ALA A 534 -25.10 -5.20 1.95
CA ALA A 534 -26.11 -4.56 2.76
C ALA A 534 -27.23 -5.56 3.14
N GLY A 535 -27.71 -5.46 4.38
CA GLY A 535 -28.83 -6.25 4.90
C GLY A 535 -30.00 -5.36 5.30
N LYS A 536 -31.23 -5.83 5.11
CA LYS A 536 -32.48 -5.07 5.37
C LYS A 536 -32.59 -4.47 6.79
N ARG A 537 -31.76 -4.91 7.72
CA ARG A 537 -31.71 -4.41 9.11
C ARG A 537 -30.54 -3.44 9.33
N GLY A 538 -30.17 -2.66 8.33
CA GLY A 538 -29.18 -1.60 8.47
C GLY A 538 -27.72 -2.07 8.56
N ARG A 539 -27.44 -3.34 8.34
CA ARG A 539 -26.07 -3.85 8.33
C ARG A 539 -25.45 -3.56 6.96
N VAL A 540 -24.26 -2.95 6.98
CA VAL A 540 -23.44 -2.67 5.80
C VAL A 540 -22.04 -3.22 6.04
N TRP A 541 -21.44 -3.84 5.02
CA TRP A 541 -20.08 -4.39 5.12
C TRP A 541 -19.34 -4.35 3.78
N SER A 542 -18.02 -4.50 3.86
CA SER A 542 -17.10 -4.70 2.76
C SER A 542 -16.06 -5.74 3.16
N ASN A 543 -15.35 -6.33 2.21
CA ASN A 543 -14.27 -7.28 2.46
C ASN A 543 -12.97 -6.60 2.95
N LEU A 544 -12.98 -5.30 3.14
CA LEU A 544 -11.83 -4.51 3.56
C LEU A 544 -11.55 -4.64 5.06
N ARG A 545 -10.28 -4.54 5.42
CA ARG A 545 -9.83 -4.22 6.77
C ARG A 545 -9.18 -2.85 6.73
N LEU A 546 -9.61 -1.96 7.59
CA LEU A 546 -9.27 -0.54 7.55
C LEU A 546 -8.63 -0.12 8.87
N ARG A 547 -7.67 0.80 8.85
CA ARG A 547 -7.24 1.48 10.07
C ARG A 547 -8.43 2.26 10.66
N VAL A 548 -8.35 2.61 11.93
CA VAL A 548 -9.46 3.27 12.65
C VAL A 548 -9.88 4.59 11.99
N ASP A 549 -8.93 5.39 11.50
CA ASP A 549 -9.16 6.62 10.73
C ASP A 549 -9.85 6.35 9.38
N GLN A 550 -9.35 5.37 8.64
CA GLN A 550 -9.94 4.95 7.35
C GLN A 550 -11.35 4.35 7.56
N PHE A 551 -11.56 3.62 8.66
CA PHE A 551 -12.86 3.09 9.01
C PHE A 551 -13.87 4.21 9.26
N ALA A 552 -13.49 5.25 10.00
CA ALA A 552 -14.35 6.42 10.22
C ALA A 552 -14.71 7.13 8.90
N ALA A 553 -13.73 7.30 8.01
CA ALA A 553 -13.94 7.87 6.68
C ALA A 553 -14.88 6.99 5.82
N TRP A 554 -14.70 5.66 5.86
CA TRP A 554 -15.58 4.71 5.19
C TRP A 554 -17.02 4.80 5.71
N CYS A 555 -17.23 4.85 7.03
CA CYS A 555 -18.55 5.02 7.63
C CYS A 555 -19.24 6.30 7.13
N LYS A 556 -18.53 7.44 7.13
CA LYS A 556 -19.04 8.72 6.64
C LYS A 556 -19.37 8.69 5.14
N ASN A 557 -18.55 8.02 4.32
CA ASN A 557 -18.81 7.84 2.89
C ASN A 557 -20.07 6.99 2.66
N ILE A 558 -20.23 5.89 3.38
CA ILE A 558 -21.46 5.08 3.31
C ILE A 558 -22.67 5.87 3.80
N GLY A 559 -22.53 6.64 4.88
CA GLY A 559 -23.58 7.48 5.42
C GLY A 559 -24.04 8.54 4.42
N SER A 560 -23.14 9.15 3.67
CA SER A 560 -23.50 10.14 2.64
C SER A 560 -24.38 9.53 1.54
N LYS A 561 -24.15 8.27 1.16
CA LYS A 561 -24.99 7.56 0.19
C LYS A 561 -26.37 7.22 0.77
N ILE A 562 -26.43 6.77 2.02
CA ILE A 562 -27.70 6.41 2.69
C ILE A 562 -28.58 7.63 2.89
N ASP A 563 -27.99 8.76 3.22
CA ASP A 563 -28.72 10.01 3.50
C ASP A 563 -29.10 10.82 2.25
N ASP A 564 -28.55 10.47 1.09
CA ASP A 564 -28.85 11.17 -0.16
C ASP A 564 -30.23 10.76 -0.72
N PRO A 565 -31.24 11.66 -0.70
CA PRO A 565 -32.57 11.37 -1.17
C PRO A 565 -32.66 11.22 -2.70
N GLU A 566 -31.70 11.76 -3.45
CA GLU A 566 -31.65 11.68 -4.90
C GLU A 566 -31.26 10.29 -5.40
N ILE A 567 -30.70 9.46 -4.53
CA ILE A 567 -30.36 8.08 -4.86
C ILE A 567 -31.61 7.21 -4.74
N ASP A 568 -32.15 6.77 -5.86
CA ASP A 568 -33.20 5.76 -5.92
C ASP A 568 -32.61 4.35 -5.77
N PRO A 569 -32.89 3.64 -4.64
CA PRO A 569 -32.34 2.31 -4.41
C PRO A 569 -32.75 1.28 -5.46
N GLU A 570 -33.98 1.39 -6.01
CA GLU A 570 -34.44 0.46 -7.04
C GLU A 570 -33.71 0.69 -8.36
N HIS A 571 -33.48 1.96 -8.72
CA HIS A 571 -32.73 2.27 -9.93
C HIS A 571 -31.29 1.76 -9.83
N VAL A 572 -30.63 1.95 -8.69
CA VAL A 572 -29.27 1.46 -8.44
C VAL A 572 -29.17 -0.05 -8.61
N LEU A 573 -30.18 -0.80 -8.14
CA LEU A 573 -30.19 -2.26 -8.22
C LEU A 573 -30.57 -2.78 -9.61
N ARG A 574 -31.25 -2.00 -10.43
CA ARG A 574 -31.54 -2.35 -11.85
C ARG A 574 -30.29 -2.34 -12.73
N GLY A 575 -29.28 -1.55 -12.35
CA GLY A 575 -27.99 -1.50 -13.05
C GLY A 575 -27.00 -2.62 -12.68
N THR A 576 -27.44 -3.64 -11.95
CA THR A 576 -26.56 -4.78 -11.61
C THR A 576 -26.36 -5.67 -12.82
N LEU A 577 -25.11 -6.11 -13.02
CA LEU A 577 -24.77 -7.09 -14.05
C LEU A 577 -25.41 -8.44 -13.70
N ILE A 578 -26.19 -8.96 -14.62
CA ILE A 578 -26.77 -10.29 -14.53
C ILE A 578 -26.14 -11.13 -15.62
N PRO A 579 -25.22 -12.08 -15.30
CA PRO A 579 -24.72 -13.01 -16.30
C PRO A 579 -25.91 -13.81 -16.85
N MET A 580 -26.07 -13.79 -18.16
CA MET A 580 -27.13 -14.48 -18.85
C MET A 580 -26.60 -15.76 -19.46
N LEU A 581 -27.26 -16.89 -19.18
CA LEU A 581 -26.96 -18.13 -19.89
C LEU A 581 -27.48 -18.00 -21.32
N ILE A 582 -26.58 -18.01 -22.29
CA ILE A 582 -26.94 -17.89 -23.72
C ILE A 582 -27.12 -19.31 -24.27
N ASP A 583 -28.33 -19.66 -24.63
CA ASP A 583 -28.72 -20.92 -25.27
C ASP A 583 -28.87 -20.83 -26.79
N SER A 584 -28.81 -19.60 -27.31
CA SER A 584 -28.92 -19.28 -28.74
C SER A 584 -28.08 -18.05 -29.04
N ARG A 585 -27.72 -17.88 -30.30
CA ARG A 585 -27.01 -16.68 -30.75
C ARG A 585 -27.85 -15.45 -30.48
N PRO A 586 -27.29 -14.41 -29.81
CA PRO A 586 -27.97 -13.11 -29.62
C PRO A 586 -28.30 -12.48 -30.97
N THR A 587 -29.49 -11.91 -31.09
CA THR A 587 -29.93 -11.19 -32.29
C THR A 587 -29.63 -9.70 -32.23
N ALA A 588 -29.37 -9.17 -31.05
CA ALA A 588 -29.00 -7.79 -30.83
C ALA A 588 -27.53 -7.53 -31.22
N VAL A 589 -27.25 -6.29 -31.60
CA VAL A 589 -25.91 -5.84 -31.98
C VAL A 589 -25.02 -5.72 -30.73
N PRO A 590 -23.83 -6.30 -30.71
CA PRO A 590 -22.90 -6.08 -29.60
C PRO A 590 -22.37 -4.64 -29.62
N VAL A 591 -22.49 -3.94 -28.49
CA VAL A 591 -22.13 -2.52 -28.35
C VAL A 591 -20.91 -2.28 -27.48
N GLY A 592 -20.53 -3.28 -26.70
CA GLY A 592 -19.35 -3.20 -25.83
C GLY A 592 -18.86 -4.57 -25.41
N VAL A 593 -17.60 -4.65 -25.01
CA VAL A 593 -16.97 -5.86 -24.49
C VAL A 593 -16.08 -5.47 -23.34
N ASP A 594 -16.12 -6.24 -22.26
CA ASP A 594 -15.26 -6.04 -21.09
C ASP A 594 -14.49 -7.31 -20.75
N TRP A 595 -13.24 -7.15 -20.31
CA TRP A 595 -12.48 -8.22 -19.73
C TRP A 595 -13.15 -8.74 -18.46
N PRO A 596 -13.07 -10.04 -18.16
CA PRO A 596 -13.58 -10.58 -16.89
C PRO A 596 -12.94 -9.90 -15.68
N ALA A 597 -13.74 -9.55 -14.67
CA ALA A 597 -13.25 -8.83 -13.51
C ALA A 597 -12.17 -9.62 -12.74
N GLU A 598 -12.28 -10.94 -12.69
CA GLU A 598 -11.36 -11.85 -12.00
C GLU A 598 -9.94 -11.90 -12.60
N ILE A 599 -9.78 -11.52 -13.87
CA ILE A 599 -8.46 -11.48 -14.52
C ILE A 599 -7.82 -10.08 -14.45
N LEU A 600 -8.60 -9.08 -14.07
CA LEU A 600 -8.12 -7.72 -13.83
C LEU A 600 -7.65 -7.52 -12.38
N ASP A 601 -7.83 -8.53 -11.51
CA ASP A 601 -7.43 -8.45 -10.11
C ASP A 601 -5.90 -8.44 -9.99
N LEU A 602 -5.40 -7.30 -9.50
CA LEU A 602 -3.97 -6.95 -9.54
C LEU A 602 -3.13 -7.56 -8.39
N VAL A 603 -3.78 -8.30 -7.47
CA VAL A 603 -3.13 -8.61 -6.18
C VAL A 603 -2.24 -9.84 -6.23
N GLU A 604 -2.51 -10.85 -7.06
CA GLU A 604 -1.74 -12.10 -7.03
C GLU A 604 -1.17 -12.60 -8.36
N SER A 605 -1.72 -12.20 -9.50
CA SER A 605 -1.18 -12.59 -10.81
C SER A 605 -1.52 -11.58 -11.91
N ALA A 606 -0.54 -10.73 -12.24
CA ALA A 606 -0.69 -9.82 -13.36
C ALA A 606 -0.95 -10.59 -14.65
N THR A 607 -2.10 -10.34 -15.27
CA THR A 607 -2.42 -10.91 -16.57
C THR A 607 -1.87 -10.00 -17.67
N THR A 608 -1.03 -10.54 -18.53
CA THR A 608 -0.41 -9.79 -19.63
C THR A 608 -0.72 -10.42 -20.96
N ILE A 609 -0.82 -9.60 -22.00
CA ILE A 609 -1.01 -10.04 -23.39
C ILE A 609 0.17 -9.63 -24.26
N SER A 610 0.60 -10.52 -25.14
CA SER A 610 1.64 -10.27 -26.15
C SER A 610 1.02 -10.30 -27.53
N PHE A 611 1.40 -9.36 -28.39
CA PHE A 611 1.06 -9.31 -29.80
C PHE A 611 2.28 -9.70 -30.64
N GLY A 612 2.40 -10.98 -31.01
CA GLY A 612 3.59 -11.49 -31.70
C GLY A 612 4.84 -11.50 -30.82
N ALA A 613 6.03 -11.43 -31.40
CA ALA A 613 7.29 -11.60 -30.67
C ALA A 613 7.70 -10.42 -29.77
N THR A 614 6.90 -9.38 -29.59
CA THR A 614 7.47 -8.11 -29.19
C THR A 614 6.81 -7.37 -28.03
N ILE A 615 5.61 -7.68 -27.52
CA ILE A 615 5.03 -6.83 -26.45
C ILE A 615 4.10 -7.61 -25.53
N ASN A 616 4.40 -7.66 -24.22
CA ASN A 616 3.46 -8.03 -23.15
C ASN A 616 2.89 -6.77 -22.53
N GLN A 617 1.66 -6.48 -22.74
CA GLN A 617 0.94 -5.40 -22.06
C GLN A 617 0.09 -5.96 -20.93
N HIS A 618 -0.03 -5.21 -19.85
CA HIS A 618 -1.01 -5.55 -18.84
C HIS A 618 -2.42 -5.39 -19.42
N LEU A 619 -3.29 -6.31 -19.08
CA LEU A 619 -4.61 -6.40 -19.70
C LEU A 619 -5.46 -5.14 -19.49
N THR A 620 -5.21 -4.38 -18.42
CA THR A 620 -5.88 -3.09 -18.16
C THR A 620 -5.62 -2.00 -19.22
N TYR A 621 -4.54 -2.13 -19.99
CA TYR A 621 -4.19 -1.20 -21.09
C TYR A 621 -4.62 -1.70 -22.47
N VAL A 622 -5.25 -2.84 -22.51
CA VAL A 622 -5.66 -3.49 -23.75
C VAL A 622 -7.16 -3.34 -23.90
N SER A 623 -7.59 -2.64 -24.93
CA SER A 623 -9.01 -2.55 -25.26
C SER A 623 -9.48 -3.81 -25.98
N ILE A 624 -10.69 -4.24 -25.63
CA ILE A 624 -11.42 -5.26 -26.35
C ILE A 624 -12.75 -4.63 -26.79
N GLU A 625 -13.04 -4.67 -28.08
CA GLU A 625 -14.20 -3.98 -28.65
C GLU A 625 -14.89 -4.89 -29.66
N PRO A 626 -16.23 -4.86 -29.74
CA PRO A 626 -16.92 -5.51 -30.85
C PRO A 626 -16.63 -4.74 -32.15
N ARG A 627 -16.44 -5.45 -33.23
CA ARG A 627 -16.29 -4.84 -34.56
C ARG A 627 -17.41 -5.32 -35.47
N ASP A 628 -17.19 -5.77 -36.60
CA ASP A 628 -18.19 -6.11 -37.60
C ASP A 628 -19.18 -7.17 -37.07
N TYR A 629 -20.46 -6.82 -36.99
CA TYR A 629 -21.55 -7.71 -36.65
C TYR A 629 -22.45 -7.93 -37.86
N THR A 630 -22.68 -9.20 -38.15
CA THR A 630 -23.67 -9.61 -39.17
C THR A 630 -24.62 -10.63 -38.56
N ASP A 631 -25.88 -10.60 -38.93
CA ASP A 631 -26.92 -11.46 -38.33
C ASP A 631 -26.65 -12.98 -38.43
N SER A 632 -25.73 -13.41 -39.28
CA SER A 632 -25.42 -14.82 -39.52
C SER A 632 -23.95 -15.18 -39.38
N GLY A 633 -23.05 -14.22 -39.21
CA GLY A 633 -21.61 -14.42 -39.08
C GLY A 633 -21.10 -14.51 -37.62
N PRO A 634 -19.82 -14.73 -37.37
CA PRO A 634 -19.26 -14.63 -36.04
C PRO A 634 -19.35 -13.20 -35.48
N ILE A 635 -19.32 -13.05 -34.15
CA ILE A 635 -19.01 -11.75 -33.56
C ILE A 635 -17.51 -11.53 -33.65
N VAL A 636 -17.09 -10.48 -34.33
CA VAL A 636 -15.68 -10.12 -34.43
C VAL A 636 -15.30 -9.19 -33.30
N LEU A 637 -14.35 -9.59 -32.49
CA LEU A 637 -13.77 -8.81 -31.41
C LEU A 637 -12.40 -8.29 -31.86
N ARG A 638 -12.16 -7.00 -31.67
CA ARG A 638 -10.86 -6.38 -31.85
C ARG A 638 -10.19 -6.23 -30.50
N VAL A 639 -9.04 -6.85 -30.33
CA VAL A 639 -8.18 -6.67 -29.16
C VAL A 639 -7.02 -5.79 -29.59
N SER A 640 -6.87 -4.62 -28.98
CA SER A 640 -5.87 -3.64 -29.41
C SER A 640 -5.16 -2.95 -28.24
N CYS A 641 -3.90 -2.62 -28.48
CA CYS A 641 -3.08 -1.79 -27.64
C CYS A 641 -2.14 -0.96 -28.51
N ASP A 642 -2.15 0.35 -28.35
CA ASP A 642 -1.42 1.29 -29.20
C ASP A 642 -1.75 1.11 -30.69
N GLN A 643 -0.73 0.89 -31.53
CA GLN A 643 -0.90 0.67 -32.97
C GLN A 643 -1.03 -0.81 -33.37
N ARG A 644 -1.21 -1.70 -32.42
CA ARG A 644 -1.27 -3.15 -32.65
C ARG A 644 -2.63 -3.68 -32.34
N GLU A 645 -3.11 -4.55 -33.21
CA GLU A 645 -4.41 -5.17 -33.04
C GLU A 645 -4.38 -6.62 -33.53
N VAL A 646 -5.21 -7.44 -32.90
CA VAL A 646 -5.61 -8.77 -33.39
C VAL A 646 -7.11 -8.86 -33.42
N GLN A 647 -7.62 -9.62 -34.34
CA GLN A 647 -9.05 -9.88 -34.48
C GLN A 647 -9.33 -11.31 -34.02
N ILE A 648 -10.35 -11.44 -33.18
CA ILE A 648 -10.83 -12.71 -32.67
C ILE A 648 -12.26 -12.87 -33.13
N ARG A 649 -12.61 -14.06 -33.61
CA ARG A 649 -13.94 -14.42 -34.03
C ARG A 649 -14.60 -15.29 -32.98
N LEU A 650 -15.70 -14.86 -32.43
CA LEU A 650 -16.55 -15.64 -31.56
C LEU A 650 -17.60 -16.35 -32.41
N ASN A 651 -17.42 -17.64 -32.58
CA ASN A 651 -18.31 -18.51 -33.33
C ASN A 651 -19.29 -19.21 -32.39
N PHE A 652 -20.55 -19.30 -32.83
CA PHE A 652 -21.58 -20.04 -32.12
C PHE A 652 -21.77 -21.41 -32.78
N ILE A 653 -21.46 -22.50 -32.07
CA ILE A 653 -21.58 -23.86 -32.58
C ILE A 653 -22.81 -24.50 -31.98
N GLY A 654 -23.91 -24.58 -32.76
CA GLY A 654 -25.08 -25.37 -32.39
C GLY A 654 -24.80 -26.88 -32.58
N ARG A 655 -24.84 -27.65 -31.52
CA ARG A 655 -24.86 -29.13 -31.61
C ARG A 655 -26.28 -29.61 -31.46
N GLY A 656 -26.75 -30.42 -32.38
CA GLY A 656 -28.10 -30.93 -32.59
C GLY A 656 -29.02 -31.18 -31.37
N LYS A 657 -30.18 -31.70 -31.56
CA LYS A 657 -31.41 -31.65 -30.75
C LYS A 657 -31.36 -31.78 -29.19
N ASN A 658 -30.21 -32.05 -28.60
CA ASN A 658 -30.00 -32.15 -27.14
C ASN A 658 -28.63 -31.67 -26.68
N ALA A 659 -27.94 -30.83 -27.43
CA ALA A 659 -26.58 -30.42 -27.12
C ALA A 659 -26.52 -28.94 -26.70
N ASP A 660 -25.78 -28.72 -25.64
CA ASP A 660 -25.44 -27.39 -25.15
C ASP A 660 -24.82 -26.53 -26.25
N PHE A 661 -25.21 -25.29 -26.28
CA PHE A 661 -24.63 -24.28 -27.14
C PHE A 661 -23.16 -24.10 -26.74
N SER A 662 -22.24 -24.19 -27.68
CA SER A 662 -20.84 -23.95 -27.39
C SER A 662 -20.33 -22.72 -28.15
N PHE A 663 -19.47 -21.98 -27.49
CA PHE A 663 -18.77 -20.84 -28.06
C PHE A 663 -17.35 -21.27 -28.37
N VAL A 664 -16.84 -20.86 -29.52
CA VAL A 664 -15.43 -21.07 -29.90
C VAL A 664 -14.84 -19.75 -30.34
N TYR A 665 -13.75 -19.40 -29.69
CA TYR A 665 -12.94 -18.25 -30.11
C TYR A 665 -11.89 -18.72 -31.12
N GLU A 666 -11.83 -18.04 -32.25
CA GLU A 666 -10.84 -18.29 -33.30
C GLU A 666 -10.06 -17.03 -33.59
N GLY A 667 -8.75 -17.11 -33.54
CA GLY A 667 -7.83 -16.02 -33.84
C GLY A 667 -6.73 -16.47 -34.82
N ASP A 668 -5.84 -15.57 -35.14
CA ASP A 668 -4.71 -15.82 -36.04
C ASP A 668 -3.45 -16.35 -35.30
N GLY A 669 -3.55 -16.70 -34.02
CA GLY A 669 -2.46 -17.24 -33.21
C GLY A 669 -1.34 -16.24 -32.92
N ARG A 670 -1.54 -14.94 -33.20
CA ARG A 670 -0.51 -13.90 -32.99
C ARG A 670 -0.55 -13.27 -31.63
N ALA A 671 -1.56 -13.55 -30.83
CA ALA A 671 -1.67 -13.04 -29.47
C ALA A 671 -1.60 -14.18 -28.46
N THR A 672 -0.71 -14.02 -27.48
CA THR A 672 -0.62 -14.91 -26.33
C THR A 672 -0.91 -14.12 -25.06
N ILE A 673 -1.47 -14.80 -24.07
CA ILE A 673 -1.79 -14.22 -22.77
C ILE A 673 -1.07 -15.01 -21.69
N ARG A 674 -0.64 -14.32 -20.63
CA ARG A 674 0.07 -14.95 -19.54
C ARG A 674 -0.57 -14.57 -18.21
N ARG A 675 -1.08 -15.58 -17.52
CA ARG A 675 -1.50 -15.54 -16.12
C ARG A 675 -0.90 -16.76 -15.43
N GLY A 676 0.37 -16.60 -14.98
CA GLY A 676 1.16 -17.76 -14.53
C GLY A 676 1.83 -18.48 -15.69
N ALA A 677 1.09 -19.25 -16.48
CA ALA A 677 1.56 -19.87 -17.73
C ALA A 677 1.16 -19.03 -18.95
N GLU A 678 1.92 -19.17 -20.03
CA GLU A 678 1.60 -18.55 -21.33
C GLU A 678 0.68 -19.47 -22.12
N GLN A 679 -0.40 -18.94 -22.67
CA GLN A 679 -1.36 -19.68 -23.50
C GLN A 679 -1.85 -18.80 -24.66
N ASP A 680 -2.45 -19.41 -25.68
CA ASP A 680 -3.11 -18.69 -26.76
C ASP A 680 -4.26 -17.84 -26.23
N LEU A 681 -4.48 -16.66 -26.84
CA LEU A 681 -5.53 -15.75 -26.40
C LEU A 681 -6.93 -16.36 -26.53
N CYS A 682 -7.18 -17.15 -27.56
CA CYS A 682 -8.48 -17.78 -27.75
C CYS A 682 -8.75 -18.89 -26.73
N ASP A 683 -7.74 -19.66 -26.37
CA ASP A 683 -7.83 -20.65 -25.29
C ASP A 683 -8.10 -19.96 -23.95
N PHE A 684 -7.42 -18.85 -23.69
CA PHE A 684 -7.65 -18.06 -22.49
C PHE A 684 -9.06 -17.48 -22.43
N LEU A 685 -9.59 -16.94 -23.52
CA LEU A 685 -10.96 -16.41 -23.57
C LEU A 685 -12.02 -17.51 -23.44
N THR A 686 -11.69 -18.74 -23.75
CA THR A 686 -12.56 -19.90 -23.52
C THR A 686 -12.61 -20.23 -22.03
N GLU A 687 -11.50 -20.12 -21.32
CA GLU A 687 -11.40 -20.35 -19.88
C GLU A 687 -11.96 -19.15 -19.07
N TYR A 688 -11.70 -17.94 -19.53
CA TYR A 688 -12.12 -16.67 -18.92
C TYR A 688 -12.90 -15.81 -19.93
N PRO A 689 -14.19 -16.11 -20.19
CA PRO A 689 -14.96 -15.44 -21.24
C PRO A 689 -15.20 -13.96 -20.88
N PRO A 690 -15.04 -13.04 -21.84
CA PRO A 690 -15.34 -11.64 -21.65
C PRO A 690 -16.86 -11.40 -21.54
N THR A 691 -17.23 -10.32 -20.90
CA THR A 691 -18.63 -9.87 -20.86
C THR A 691 -18.92 -9.07 -22.13
N ILE A 692 -19.94 -9.47 -22.88
CA ILE A 692 -20.38 -8.78 -24.10
C ILE A 692 -21.72 -8.08 -23.84
N TRP A 693 -21.80 -6.80 -24.17
CA TRP A 693 -22.99 -5.98 -24.02
C TRP A 693 -23.71 -5.87 -25.34
N PHE A 694 -25.02 -5.99 -25.34
CA PHE A 694 -25.85 -5.88 -26.53
C PHE A 694 -26.75 -4.65 -26.48
N ALA A 695 -27.16 -4.15 -27.66
CA ALA A 695 -27.99 -2.93 -27.81
C ALA A 695 -29.39 -3.03 -27.19
N ASP A 696 -29.88 -4.21 -26.93
CA ASP A 696 -31.16 -4.47 -26.25
C ASP A 696 -31.07 -4.43 -24.71
N GLY A 697 -29.88 -4.17 -24.17
CA GLY A 697 -29.62 -4.11 -22.75
C GLY A 697 -29.26 -5.48 -22.10
N SER A 698 -29.11 -6.51 -22.95
CA SER A 698 -28.64 -7.85 -22.51
C SER A 698 -27.11 -7.98 -22.54
#